data_5bbf496dbce4e70d3fa9cca81fcdf266
#
_entry.id   5bbf496dbce4e70d3fa9cca81fcdf266
#
_cell.length_a   1.000
_cell.length_b   1.000
_cell.length_c   1.000
_cell.angle_alpha   90.00
_cell.angle_beta   90.00
_cell.angle_gamma   90.00
#
_symmetry.space_group_name_H-M   'P 1'
#
loop_
_entity.id
_entity.type
_entity.pdbx_description
1 polymer ?
#
loop_
_entity_poly.entity_id
_entity_poly.type
_entity_poly.pdbx_seq_one_letter_code
_entity_poly.pdbx_strand_id
1 'polypeptide(L)'
;MLYGADNRKGVVAIEPAGPYEVEVFFAQGWKKRWSEKHVSRPWAILRNAHGIENQNDVEVSQLRGNHPFGTLVSFQTWNGWRQAGMSEARRSGDAICPGTFASQYQFRTGTTMFQGMDYGQIRRLQLDIETTTLDPAEDDASIIMIALKQGPFEDVLIRTSSERQLLEQLNAVIQKLDPDVIEGHNIYAFDIPYIITRAMKTGADLKWGRNKGAPSVRSEGRQQVAYVHGRHVIDTLVQVQRFDIAGNLTRYGLKDVIKQLGLEREDREFIAGDDIRDAWDKGDHERLARYALDDVRDVDSLSRLIMPNEFYQTQMVPMSYQQCAMAGTGRKIDDLMIRGYLCAQHSIPLPMRSEPFPGGYVEVIHTGVFRPVVKCDVESLYPSIMLRSSIRSRNDVLAAFPIMLKDLRQRRIDAKRRAQDPNEKDRAMWDGLQGGFKILINSFFGYLGFNRGHFNDYESAREITLEGQRLIQEIVKKLESVGATPIEVDTDGVYFVPPTSVVEEQAEMEFVKSVGESLPEGISLAHDGSFAAMLSLKQKTYALLTHNGSLKVTGASLRSRAMEPCFRELIAETARSLMNEDVESARERYFVLAESIREQSLPIEAITQTIRPRESTLNSRVKLKKLLDSAPGAWKFGERIGVYEHESGGYEFVENYRRDANITALLDRLKDTIERFRGALESDAVFDAAFPRITAQTNMDLAKEKKPVEQLGLFG
;
A
#
# COMPACT_ATOMS: atom_id res chain seq x y z
N MET A 1 24.69 -1.27 -13.60
CA MET A 1 23.73 -0.19 -13.91
C MET A 1 22.50 -0.84 -14.51
N LEU A 2 21.27 -0.44 -14.11
CA LEU A 2 20.07 -0.94 -14.75
C LEU A 2 20.06 -0.57 -16.22
N TYR A 3 19.59 -1.49 -17.07
CA TYR A 3 19.59 -1.35 -18.54
C TYR A 3 19.01 0.00 -18.97
N GLY A 4 19.79 0.80 -19.68
CA GLY A 4 19.44 2.16 -20.14
C GLY A 4 19.49 3.27 -19.09
N ALA A 5 19.86 3.01 -17.83
CA ALA A 5 20.04 4.08 -16.84
C ALA A 5 21.41 4.74 -16.97
N ASP A 6 21.51 6.04 -16.65
CA ASP A 6 22.78 6.77 -16.54
C ASP A 6 23.33 6.79 -15.10
N ASN A 7 24.47 7.44 -14.88
CA ASN A 7 25.14 7.55 -13.56
C ASN A 7 24.98 8.92 -12.91
N ARG A 8 24.09 9.76 -13.41
CA ARG A 8 23.93 11.13 -12.92
C ARG A 8 23.33 11.12 -11.52
N LYS A 9 24.06 11.71 -10.57
CA LYS A 9 23.69 11.73 -9.16
C LYS A 9 23.01 13.03 -8.76
N GLY A 10 22.18 12.97 -7.71
CA GLY A 10 21.63 14.14 -7.04
C GLY A 10 20.56 14.90 -7.82
N VAL A 11 19.98 14.33 -8.87
CA VAL A 11 18.82 14.93 -9.56
C VAL A 11 17.61 14.87 -8.64
N VAL A 12 17.01 16.02 -8.31
CA VAL A 12 15.87 16.10 -7.38
C VAL A 12 14.55 16.50 -8.05
N ALA A 13 14.58 17.13 -9.21
CA ALA A 13 13.41 17.43 -10.02
C ALA A 13 13.80 17.67 -11.47
N ILE A 14 12.86 17.51 -12.40
CA ILE A 14 12.99 17.82 -13.82
C ILE A 14 11.69 18.49 -14.26
N GLU A 15 11.79 19.68 -14.87
CA GLU A 15 10.64 20.48 -15.27
C GLU A 15 10.78 21.02 -16.69
N PRO A 16 9.69 21.35 -17.39
CA PRO A 16 9.73 22.08 -18.64
C PRO A 16 10.37 23.46 -18.45
N ALA A 17 11.32 23.83 -19.33
CA ALA A 17 11.98 25.14 -19.32
C ALA A 17 11.79 25.93 -20.61
N GLY A 18 11.07 25.37 -21.57
CA GLY A 18 10.82 25.99 -22.88
C GLY A 18 10.20 25.02 -23.85
N PRO A 19 10.12 25.36 -25.14
CA PRO A 19 9.48 24.53 -26.15
C PRO A 19 10.22 23.22 -26.46
N TYR A 20 11.52 23.15 -26.17
CA TYR A 20 12.41 22.02 -26.39
C TYR A 20 13.49 21.86 -25.30
N GLU A 21 13.28 22.43 -24.13
CA GLU A 21 14.21 22.38 -23.01
C GLU A 21 13.55 21.87 -21.74
N VAL A 22 14.34 21.21 -20.93
CA VAL A 22 14.01 20.87 -19.53
C VAL A 22 15.00 21.56 -18.60
N GLU A 23 14.54 21.94 -17.43
CA GLU A 23 15.37 22.37 -16.31
C GLU A 23 15.51 21.20 -15.35
N VAL A 24 16.75 20.78 -15.12
CA VAL A 24 17.11 19.70 -14.22
C VAL A 24 17.64 20.30 -12.93
N PHE A 25 16.98 20.00 -11.81
CA PHE A 25 17.34 20.48 -10.49
C PHE A 25 18.18 19.44 -9.77
N PHE A 26 19.26 19.91 -9.14
CA PHE A 26 20.23 19.09 -8.44
C PHE A 26 20.32 19.44 -6.96
N ALA A 27 20.74 18.45 -6.15
CA ALA A 27 21.04 18.58 -4.74
C ALA A 27 22.40 17.97 -4.39
N GLN A 28 23.11 18.61 -3.47
CA GLN A 28 24.25 18.04 -2.78
C GLN A 28 23.95 17.98 -1.28
N GLY A 29 23.34 16.87 -0.85
CA GLY A 29 22.80 16.72 0.50
C GLY A 29 21.84 17.86 0.86
N TRP A 30 21.88 18.35 2.10
CA TRP A 30 21.09 19.50 2.55
C TRP A 30 21.65 20.86 2.12
N LYS A 31 22.94 20.91 1.72
CA LYS A 31 23.70 22.18 1.63
C LYS A 31 23.38 22.99 0.39
N LYS A 32 23.30 22.36 -0.78
CA LYS A 32 23.26 23.09 -2.05
C LYS A 32 22.14 22.58 -2.97
N ARG A 33 21.46 23.52 -3.64
CA ARG A 33 20.55 23.29 -4.76
C ARG A 33 20.99 24.18 -5.93
N TRP A 34 20.91 23.64 -7.14
CA TRP A 34 21.13 24.39 -8.38
C TRP A 34 20.34 23.74 -9.50
N SER A 35 20.24 24.41 -10.64
CA SER A 35 19.61 23.83 -11.83
C SER A 35 20.46 24.04 -13.07
N GLU A 36 20.23 23.23 -14.07
CA GLU A 36 20.85 23.28 -15.40
C GLU A 36 19.76 23.07 -16.44
N LYS A 37 19.86 23.81 -17.58
CA LYS A 37 18.96 23.62 -18.72
C LYS A 37 19.55 22.63 -19.72
N HIS A 38 18.74 21.69 -20.16
CA HIS A 38 19.12 20.67 -21.12
C HIS A 38 18.15 20.68 -22.28
N VAL A 39 18.67 20.53 -23.50
CA VAL A 39 17.83 20.33 -24.70
C VAL A 39 17.15 18.96 -24.58
N SER A 40 15.83 18.93 -24.77
CA SER A 40 15.03 17.72 -24.74
C SER A 40 13.92 17.81 -25.79
N ARG A 41 14.10 17.15 -26.91
CA ARG A 41 13.07 17.08 -27.96
C ARG A 41 12.00 16.06 -27.57
N PRO A 42 10.71 16.42 -27.64
CA PRO A 42 9.63 15.47 -27.42
C PRO A 42 9.66 14.35 -28.46
N TRP A 43 9.23 13.15 -28.04
CA TRP A 43 9.26 11.97 -28.90
C TRP A 43 8.06 11.06 -28.69
N ALA A 44 7.84 10.16 -29.64
CA ALA A 44 6.91 9.05 -29.55
C ALA A 44 7.45 7.85 -30.35
N ILE A 45 7.12 6.63 -29.93
CA ILE A 45 7.30 5.43 -30.74
C ILE A 45 5.93 5.03 -31.26
N LEU A 46 5.80 4.96 -32.57
CA LEU A 46 4.55 4.73 -33.27
C LEU A 46 4.48 3.34 -33.91
N ARG A 47 3.26 2.82 -34.01
CA ARG A 47 2.96 1.63 -34.79
C ARG A 47 2.96 1.93 -36.30
N ASN A 48 2.49 3.14 -36.62
CA ASN A 48 2.41 3.62 -38.00
C ASN A 48 2.63 5.14 -37.97
N ALA A 49 3.56 5.62 -38.77
CA ALA A 49 3.90 7.04 -38.89
C ALA A 49 3.24 7.76 -40.08
N HIS A 50 2.30 7.12 -40.79
CA HIS A 50 1.65 7.71 -41.97
C HIS A 50 1.02 9.08 -41.64
N GLY A 51 1.42 10.08 -42.44
CA GLY A 51 0.96 11.47 -42.34
C GLY A 51 1.80 12.35 -41.39
N ILE A 52 2.65 11.76 -40.54
CA ILE A 52 3.58 12.52 -39.65
C ILE A 52 4.93 12.72 -40.37
N GLU A 53 5.32 11.78 -41.20
CA GLU A 53 6.60 11.76 -41.92
C GLU A 53 6.84 12.99 -42.87
N ASN A 54 5.75 13.65 -43.25
CA ASN A 54 5.80 14.80 -44.17
C ASN A 54 5.78 16.16 -43.44
N GLN A 55 5.87 16.19 -42.12
CA GLN A 55 5.91 17.45 -41.38
C GLN A 55 7.36 17.95 -41.27
N ASN A 56 7.61 19.21 -41.65
CA ASN A 56 8.95 19.82 -41.67
C ASN A 56 9.69 19.86 -40.32
N ASP A 57 8.96 19.71 -39.22
CA ASP A 57 9.48 19.82 -37.86
C ASP A 57 9.63 18.46 -37.14
N VAL A 58 9.66 17.37 -37.89
CA VAL A 58 9.67 16.00 -37.33
C VAL A 58 10.85 15.21 -37.90
N GLU A 59 11.61 14.59 -37.03
CA GLU A 59 12.64 13.62 -37.38
C GLU A 59 12.12 12.20 -37.17
N VAL A 60 12.16 11.37 -38.19
CA VAL A 60 11.66 9.98 -38.17
C VAL A 60 12.83 9.02 -38.29
N SER A 61 12.89 8.02 -37.41
CA SER A 61 13.88 6.95 -37.48
C SER A 61 13.23 5.58 -37.24
N GLN A 62 13.71 4.57 -37.96
CA GLN A 62 13.26 3.21 -37.77
C GLN A 62 14.05 2.52 -36.65
N LEU A 63 13.34 1.92 -35.72
CA LEU A 63 13.92 1.08 -34.69
C LEU A 63 14.24 -0.32 -35.28
N ARG A 64 15.26 -0.96 -34.74
CA ARG A 64 15.62 -2.33 -35.14
C ARG A 64 14.55 -3.34 -34.68
N GLY A 65 14.50 -4.48 -35.33
CA GLY A 65 13.56 -5.55 -34.99
C GLY A 65 12.18 -5.36 -35.62
N ASN A 66 11.28 -6.31 -35.35
CA ASN A 66 10.01 -6.46 -36.09
C ASN A 66 8.77 -6.29 -35.16
N HIS A 67 8.92 -5.72 -33.98
CA HIS A 67 7.78 -5.45 -33.14
C HIS A 67 6.93 -4.29 -33.70
N PRO A 68 5.62 -4.24 -33.38
CA PRO A 68 4.69 -3.27 -33.96
C PRO A 68 5.03 -1.80 -33.69
N PHE A 69 5.60 -1.47 -32.54
CA PHE A 69 6.06 -0.10 -32.26
C PHE A 69 7.50 0.05 -32.80
N GLY A 70 7.63 0.28 -34.08
CA GLY A 70 8.91 0.27 -34.80
C GLY A 70 9.42 1.64 -35.27
N THR A 71 8.61 2.70 -35.19
CA THR A 71 8.99 4.02 -35.72
C THR A 71 9.14 5.03 -34.56
N LEU A 72 10.35 5.51 -34.37
CA LEU A 72 10.64 6.59 -33.43
C LEU A 72 10.53 7.94 -34.10
N VAL A 73 9.69 8.81 -33.59
CA VAL A 73 9.42 10.15 -34.09
C VAL A 73 9.88 11.16 -33.03
N SER A 74 10.73 12.12 -33.41
CA SER A 74 11.19 13.21 -32.55
C SER A 74 10.70 14.54 -33.12
N PHE A 75 10.09 15.37 -32.26
CA PHE A 75 9.51 16.66 -32.61
C PHE A 75 10.46 17.78 -32.21
N GLN A 76 10.48 18.87 -32.99
CA GLN A 76 11.29 20.03 -32.65
C GLN A 76 10.80 20.72 -31.37
N THR A 77 9.48 20.74 -31.13
CA THR A 77 8.86 21.41 -29.99
C THR A 77 7.77 20.57 -29.36
N TRP A 78 7.49 20.85 -28.08
CA TRP A 78 6.35 20.25 -27.38
C TRP A 78 5.00 20.64 -27.97
N ASN A 79 4.91 21.83 -28.55
CA ASN A 79 3.70 22.25 -29.24
C ASN A 79 3.46 21.41 -30.50
N GLY A 80 4.51 21.17 -31.30
CA GLY A 80 4.43 20.26 -32.46
C GLY A 80 3.99 18.86 -32.07
N TRP A 81 4.53 18.32 -30.97
CA TRP A 81 4.12 17.02 -30.43
C TRP A 81 2.61 16.98 -30.06
N ARG A 82 2.07 18.06 -29.44
CA ARG A 82 0.64 18.17 -29.12
C ARG A 82 -0.23 18.28 -30.38
N GLN A 83 0.17 19.14 -31.31
CA GLN A 83 -0.56 19.35 -32.58
C GLN A 83 -0.61 18.10 -33.43
N ALA A 84 0.43 17.27 -33.40
CA ALA A 84 0.45 15.96 -34.04
C ALA A 84 -0.44 14.91 -33.36
N GLY A 85 -1.21 15.26 -32.31
CA GLY A 85 -2.16 14.37 -31.66
C GLY A 85 -1.55 13.25 -30.82
N MET A 86 -0.29 13.38 -30.40
CA MET A 86 0.42 12.30 -29.66
C MET A 86 -0.23 11.94 -28.34
N SER A 87 -0.92 12.87 -27.68
CA SER A 87 -1.72 12.57 -26.49
C SER A 87 -2.88 11.63 -26.79
N GLU A 88 -3.52 11.77 -27.93
CA GLU A 88 -4.62 10.89 -28.37
C GLU A 88 -4.07 9.53 -28.82
N ALA A 89 -3.03 9.52 -29.66
CA ALA A 89 -2.36 8.31 -30.08
C ALA A 89 -1.88 7.45 -28.91
N ARG A 90 -1.43 8.07 -27.81
CA ARG A 90 -1.10 7.37 -26.57
C ARG A 90 -2.34 6.77 -25.90
N ARG A 91 -3.46 7.49 -25.85
CA ARG A 91 -4.70 6.99 -25.23
C ARG A 91 -5.33 5.85 -26.01
N SER A 92 -5.28 5.90 -27.35
CA SER A 92 -5.76 4.84 -28.24
C SER A 92 -4.85 3.61 -28.25
N GLY A 93 -3.61 3.72 -27.77
CA GLY A 93 -2.61 2.64 -27.82
C GLY A 93 -1.85 2.56 -29.14
N ASP A 94 -1.84 3.63 -29.94
CA ASP A 94 -1.11 3.71 -31.23
C ASP A 94 0.28 4.32 -31.08
N ALA A 95 0.56 4.90 -29.90
CA ALA A 95 1.86 5.47 -29.55
C ALA A 95 2.33 5.09 -28.16
N ILE A 96 3.61 4.82 -28.02
CA ILE A 96 4.31 4.77 -26.74
C ILE A 96 5.03 6.11 -26.56
N CYS A 97 4.57 6.91 -25.61
CA CYS A 97 5.24 8.13 -25.21
C CYS A 97 4.86 8.48 -23.77
N PRO A 98 5.83 8.86 -22.92
CA PRO A 98 5.53 9.45 -21.63
C PRO A 98 4.76 10.77 -21.77
N GLY A 99 3.80 11.03 -20.88
CA GLY A 99 2.90 12.18 -20.99
C GLY A 99 3.47 13.51 -20.51
N THR A 100 4.70 13.52 -19.96
CA THR A 100 5.35 14.72 -19.44
C THR A 100 6.74 14.90 -20.02
N PHE A 101 7.20 16.13 -20.13
CA PHE A 101 8.58 16.45 -20.54
C PHE A 101 9.63 15.74 -19.68
N ALA A 102 9.46 15.82 -18.37
CA ALA A 102 10.36 15.19 -17.41
C ALA A 102 10.52 13.69 -17.70
N SER A 103 9.40 12.97 -17.85
CA SER A 103 9.45 11.54 -18.15
C SER A 103 10.08 11.26 -19.52
N GLN A 104 9.75 12.04 -20.55
CA GLN A 104 10.36 11.87 -21.88
C GLN A 104 11.88 12.06 -21.84
N TYR A 105 12.35 13.07 -21.11
CA TYR A 105 13.79 13.28 -20.90
C TYR A 105 14.42 12.09 -20.16
N GLN A 106 13.79 11.61 -19.08
CA GLN A 106 14.31 10.47 -18.32
C GLN A 106 14.43 9.19 -19.14
N PHE A 107 13.47 8.89 -20.00
CA PHE A 107 13.53 7.72 -20.88
C PHE A 107 14.65 7.82 -21.91
N ARG A 108 14.86 9.01 -22.50
CA ARG A 108 15.90 9.22 -23.54
C ARG A 108 17.31 9.26 -22.98
N THR A 109 17.49 9.86 -21.82
CA THR A 109 18.82 10.06 -21.21
C THR A 109 19.20 8.97 -20.20
N GLY A 110 18.21 8.20 -19.72
CA GLY A 110 18.40 7.23 -18.65
C GLY A 110 18.52 7.89 -17.25
N THR A 111 18.33 9.21 -17.16
CA THR A 111 18.38 9.95 -15.88
C THR A 111 17.30 9.46 -14.94
N THR A 112 17.69 9.13 -13.69
CA THR A 112 16.79 8.80 -12.59
C THR A 112 16.92 9.84 -11.49
N MET A 113 15.90 9.97 -10.65
CA MET A 113 15.94 10.95 -9.56
C MET A 113 16.58 10.37 -8.30
N PHE A 114 17.17 11.24 -7.49
CA PHE A 114 17.77 10.96 -6.17
C PHE A 114 18.89 9.91 -6.17
N GLN A 115 19.44 9.55 -7.32
CA GLN A 115 20.53 8.57 -7.40
C GLN A 115 21.71 8.97 -6.51
N GLY A 116 22.15 8.05 -5.66
CA GLY A 116 23.25 8.27 -4.72
C GLY A 116 22.89 9.15 -3.52
N MET A 117 21.60 9.38 -3.26
CA MET A 117 21.10 10.09 -2.09
C MET A 117 20.42 9.14 -1.10
N ASP A 118 20.54 9.45 0.19
CA ASP A 118 19.75 8.85 1.26
C ASP A 118 18.40 9.58 1.43
N TYR A 119 17.37 8.87 1.92
CA TYR A 119 16.07 9.47 2.20
C TYR A 119 16.13 10.65 3.18
N GLY A 120 17.03 10.59 4.15
CA GLY A 120 17.29 11.69 5.09
C GLY A 120 17.98 12.91 4.48
N GLN A 121 18.50 12.82 3.25
CA GLN A 121 19.19 13.93 2.57
C GLN A 121 18.29 14.82 1.72
N ILE A 122 17.04 14.41 1.50
CA ILE A 122 16.05 15.25 0.82
C ILE A 122 15.39 16.23 1.78
N ARG A 123 15.09 17.44 1.31
CA ARG A 123 14.38 18.45 2.08
C ARG A 123 12.89 18.17 1.96
N ARG A 124 12.28 17.59 3.00
CA ARG A 124 10.86 17.26 3.09
C ARG A 124 10.17 18.26 3.99
N LEU A 125 9.25 19.04 3.47
CA LEU A 125 8.42 19.98 4.19
C LEU A 125 7.06 19.32 4.46
N GLN A 126 6.75 19.07 5.72
CA GLN A 126 5.42 18.69 6.15
C GLN A 126 4.60 19.96 6.34
N LEU A 127 3.36 19.92 5.85
CA LEU A 127 2.41 21.05 5.87
C LEU A 127 1.03 20.53 6.30
N ASP A 128 0.39 21.29 7.18
CA ASP A 128 -0.98 21.09 7.62
C ASP A 128 -1.65 22.45 7.89
N ILE A 129 -2.98 22.57 7.71
CA ILE A 129 -3.75 23.79 7.94
C ILE A 129 -4.87 23.58 8.93
N GLU A 130 -5.08 24.59 9.80
CA GLU A 130 -6.27 24.71 10.63
C GLU A 130 -7.21 25.77 10.06
N THR A 131 -8.50 25.44 10.02
CA THR A 131 -9.51 26.25 9.35
C THR A 131 -10.76 26.44 10.20
N THR A 132 -11.52 27.50 9.92
CA THR A 132 -12.78 27.77 10.64
C THR A 132 -13.93 26.89 10.15
N THR A 133 -13.89 26.42 8.89
CA THR A 133 -14.88 25.52 8.29
C THR A 133 -14.20 24.54 7.35
N LEU A 134 -14.86 23.46 7.01
CA LEU A 134 -14.30 22.45 6.09
C LEU A 134 -14.44 22.85 4.61
N ASP A 135 -15.40 23.68 4.26
CA ASP A 135 -15.62 24.18 2.90
C ASP A 135 -14.98 25.56 2.72
N PRO A 136 -13.91 25.71 1.91
CA PRO A 136 -13.26 27.00 1.69
C PRO A 136 -14.15 28.01 0.95
N ALA A 137 -15.29 27.59 0.43
CA ALA A 137 -16.23 28.45 -0.29
C ALA A 137 -17.21 29.18 0.63
N GLU A 138 -17.38 28.76 1.88
CA GLU A 138 -18.24 29.40 2.86
C GLU A 138 -17.78 30.87 3.15
N ASP A 139 -18.70 31.72 3.53
CA ASP A 139 -18.43 33.16 3.74
C ASP A 139 -17.53 33.39 4.96
N ASP A 140 -17.67 32.58 6.00
CA ASP A 140 -16.90 32.62 7.24
C ASP A 140 -15.68 31.67 7.23
N ALA A 141 -15.44 30.98 6.09
CA ALA A 141 -14.28 30.16 5.91
C ALA A 141 -12.98 30.99 5.96
N SER A 142 -12.00 30.50 6.68
CA SER A 142 -10.67 31.10 6.76
C SER A 142 -9.63 30.11 7.26
N ILE A 143 -8.42 30.26 6.78
CA ILE A 143 -7.24 29.58 7.36
C ILE A 143 -6.79 30.40 8.58
N ILE A 144 -6.72 29.76 9.74
CA ILE A 144 -6.34 30.38 11.01
C ILE A 144 -4.90 30.09 11.40
N MET A 145 -4.40 28.88 11.09
CA MET A 145 -3.01 28.46 11.32
C MET A 145 -2.48 27.61 10.18
N ILE A 146 -1.17 27.64 9.99
CA ILE A 146 -0.45 26.75 9.08
C ILE A 146 0.77 26.20 9.82
N ALA A 147 0.78 24.90 10.07
CA ALA A 147 1.90 24.22 10.69
C ALA A 147 2.90 23.73 9.63
N LEU A 148 4.17 23.90 9.90
CA LEU A 148 5.27 23.61 9.01
C LEU A 148 6.42 22.90 9.73
N LYS A 149 6.96 21.82 9.13
CA LYS A 149 8.13 21.13 9.65
C LYS A 149 9.05 20.74 8.49
N GLN A 150 10.35 21.04 8.61
CA GLN A 150 11.38 20.54 7.69
C GLN A 150 12.67 20.20 8.45
N GLY A 151 12.92 18.93 8.70
CA GLY A 151 14.05 18.50 9.52
C GLY A 151 13.97 19.10 10.93
N PRO A 152 14.98 19.91 11.36
CA PRO A 152 14.95 20.57 12.66
C PRO A 152 14.10 21.85 12.70
N PHE A 153 13.66 22.36 11.56
CA PHE A 153 12.79 23.53 11.50
C PHE A 153 11.36 23.11 11.81
N GLU A 154 10.73 23.80 12.74
CA GLU A 154 9.30 23.70 13.09
C GLU A 154 8.76 25.10 13.33
N ASP A 155 7.59 25.40 12.78
CA ASP A 155 6.93 26.69 12.94
C ASP A 155 5.42 26.57 12.73
N VAL A 156 4.66 27.45 13.38
CA VAL A 156 3.22 27.61 13.17
C VAL A 156 2.94 29.05 12.83
N LEU A 157 2.57 29.28 11.58
CA LEU A 157 2.12 30.59 11.14
C LEU A 157 0.69 30.82 11.63
N ILE A 158 0.47 31.87 12.40
CA ILE A 158 -0.82 32.19 13.01
C ILE A 158 -1.38 33.45 12.33
N ARG A 159 -2.66 33.43 11.98
CA ARG A 159 -3.36 34.61 11.44
C ARG A 159 -3.49 35.69 12.49
N THR A 160 -2.68 36.74 12.42
CA THR A 160 -2.69 37.87 13.35
C THR A 160 -3.46 39.09 12.80
N SER A 161 -3.53 39.26 11.48
CA SER A 161 -4.25 40.37 10.83
C SER A 161 -5.14 39.87 9.70
N SER A 162 -4.60 39.48 8.57
CA SER A 162 -5.37 39.00 7.42
C SER A 162 -4.88 37.64 6.94
N GLU A 163 -5.81 36.85 6.38
CA GLU A 163 -5.49 35.57 5.76
C GLU A 163 -4.53 35.75 4.58
N ARG A 164 -4.66 36.86 3.82
CA ARG A 164 -3.70 37.19 2.76
C ARG A 164 -2.27 37.29 3.28
N GLN A 165 -2.04 37.96 4.39
CA GLN A 165 -0.71 38.08 4.99
C GLN A 165 -0.18 36.73 5.46
N LEU A 166 -1.03 35.86 6.02
CA LEU A 166 -0.67 34.49 6.40
C LEU A 166 -0.16 33.69 5.19
N LEU A 167 -0.86 33.78 4.05
CA LEU A 167 -0.46 33.10 2.81
C LEU A 167 0.83 33.70 2.20
N GLU A 168 1.05 35.00 2.34
CA GLU A 168 2.31 35.65 1.93
C GLU A 168 3.49 35.20 2.82
N GLN A 169 3.27 35.01 4.12
CA GLN A 169 4.26 34.43 5.04
C GLN A 169 4.60 32.99 4.66
N LEU A 170 3.58 32.17 4.34
CA LEU A 170 3.78 30.79 3.85
C LEU A 170 4.68 30.78 2.60
N ASN A 171 4.44 31.66 1.62
CA ASN A 171 5.30 31.79 0.44
C ASN A 171 6.76 32.05 0.83
N ALA A 172 6.99 32.98 1.77
CA ALA A 172 8.34 33.33 2.22
C ALA A 172 9.05 32.14 2.87
N VAL A 173 8.34 31.38 3.70
CA VAL A 173 8.87 30.17 4.35
C VAL A 173 9.23 29.10 3.32
N ILE A 174 8.32 28.78 2.38
CA ILE A 174 8.56 27.77 1.33
C ILE A 174 9.76 28.16 0.46
N GLN A 175 9.87 29.42 0.06
CA GLN A 175 11.02 29.91 -0.74
C GLN A 175 12.34 29.87 0.06
N LYS A 176 12.33 30.18 1.35
CA LYS A 176 13.50 30.14 2.24
C LYS A 176 13.97 28.72 2.50
N LEU A 177 13.07 27.81 2.79
CA LEU A 177 13.35 26.41 3.09
C LEU A 177 13.73 25.60 1.84
N ASP A 178 13.24 26.00 0.67
CA ASP A 178 13.43 25.36 -0.64
C ASP A 178 13.29 23.83 -0.59
N PRO A 179 12.11 23.30 -0.21
CA PRO A 179 11.88 21.86 -0.10
C PRO A 179 11.97 21.17 -1.46
N ASP A 180 12.45 19.92 -1.46
CA ASP A 180 12.38 19.03 -2.63
C ASP A 180 11.01 18.34 -2.69
N VAL A 181 10.40 18.11 -1.50
CA VAL A 181 9.12 17.42 -1.34
C VAL A 181 8.26 18.21 -0.35
N ILE A 182 6.98 18.36 -0.65
CA ILE A 182 5.94 18.84 0.26
C ILE A 182 5.05 17.64 0.60
N GLU A 183 4.85 17.40 1.90
CA GLU A 183 4.09 16.25 2.40
C GLU A 183 2.96 16.71 3.32
N GLY A 184 1.81 16.05 3.26
CA GLY A 184 0.70 16.25 4.17
C GLY A 184 -0.22 15.04 4.16
N HIS A 185 -1.14 14.95 5.11
CA HIS A 185 -2.11 13.88 5.18
C HIS A 185 -3.45 14.33 4.63
N ASN A 186 -3.88 13.81 3.49
CA ASN A 186 -5.02 14.28 2.70
C ASN A 186 -4.76 15.62 1.97
N ILE A 187 -3.50 15.98 1.80
CA ILE A 187 -3.06 17.26 1.23
C ILE A 187 -3.55 17.50 -0.21
N TYR A 188 -3.82 16.44 -0.96
CA TYR A 188 -4.34 16.52 -2.33
C TYR A 188 -5.81 16.94 -2.38
N ALA A 189 -6.61 16.52 -1.39
CA ALA A 189 -8.05 16.76 -1.41
C ALA A 189 -8.48 17.88 -0.46
N PHE A 190 -7.63 18.26 0.51
CA PHE A 190 -7.98 19.28 1.49
C PHE A 190 -7.00 20.47 1.47
N ASP A 191 -5.80 20.37 2.02
CA ASP A 191 -4.95 21.53 2.32
C ASP A 191 -4.63 22.39 1.09
N ILE A 192 -4.09 21.79 0.02
CA ILE A 192 -3.70 22.56 -1.17
C ILE A 192 -4.92 23.15 -1.90
N PRO A 193 -6.00 22.40 -2.18
CA PRO A 193 -7.22 22.99 -2.74
C PRO A 193 -7.81 24.11 -1.88
N TYR A 194 -7.81 23.93 -0.55
CA TYR A 194 -8.29 24.96 0.38
C TYR A 194 -7.45 26.23 0.27
N ILE A 195 -6.13 26.12 0.36
CA ILE A 195 -5.19 27.24 0.23
C ILE A 195 -5.37 27.96 -1.11
N ILE A 196 -5.50 27.23 -2.22
CA ILE A 196 -5.71 27.83 -3.56
C ILE A 196 -7.03 28.64 -3.58
N THR A 197 -8.11 28.07 -3.06
CA THR A 197 -9.42 28.74 -3.03
C THR A 197 -9.37 30.00 -2.17
N ARG A 198 -8.75 29.94 -0.99
CA ARG A 198 -8.60 31.10 -0.10
C ARG A 198 -7.67 32.16 -0.69
N ALA A 199 -6.60 31.75 -1.36
CA ALA A 199 -5.72 32.67 -2.07
C ALA A 199 -6.46 33.48 -3.15
N MET A 200 -7.33 32.84 -3.94
CA MET A 200 -8.17 33.48 -4.93
C MET A 200 -9.15 34.47 -4.28
N LYS A 201 -9.81 34.09 -3.17
CA LYS A 201 -10.76 34.95 -2.45
C LYS A 201 -10.08 36.16 -1.79
N THR A 202 -8.88 36.01 -1.26
CA THR A 202 -8.15 37.07 -0.54
C THR A 202 -7.24 37.91 -1.44
N GLY A 203 -7.07 37.52 -2.70
CA GLY A 203 -6.14 38.12 -3.64
C GLY A 203 -4.66 37.89 -3.30
N ALA A 204 -4.34 36.80 -2.59
CA ALA A 204 -2.97 36.40 -2.33
C ALA A 204 -2.36 35.72 -3.55
N ASP A 205 -1.12 36.08 -3.90
CA ASP A 205 -0.37 35.46 -5.00
C ASP A 205 0.52 34.34 -4.44
N LEU A 206 0.18 33.08 -4.75
CA LEU A 206 0.94 31.92 -4.27
C LEU A 206 2.23 31.73 -5.07
N LYS A 207 3.37 31.55 -4.38
CA LYS A 207 4.72 31.44 -4.96
C LYS A 207 5.47 30.22 -4.44
N TRP A 208 4.92 29.03 -4.68
CA TRP A 208 5.47 27.79 -4.13
C TRP A 208 6.51 27.10 -5.02
N GLY A 209 6.37 27.26 -6.33
CA GLY A 209 7.33 26.68 -7.29
C GLY A 209 8.73 27.30 -7.21
N ARG A 210 9.74 26.56 -7.64
CA ARG A 210 11.10 27.10 -7.84
C ARG A 210 11.14 28.19 -8.92
N ASN A 211 10.17 28.17 -9.85
CA ASN A 211 9.89 29.25 -10.80
C ASN A 211 9.00 30.37 -10.22
N LYS A 212 8.71 30.37 -8.93
CA LYS A 212 7.77 31.25 -8.23
C LYS A 212 6.32 31.14 -8.73
N GLY A 213 5.94 30.06 -9.39
CA GLY A 213 4.56 29.76 -9.79
C GLY A 213 3.73 29.23 -8.63
N ALA A 214 2.41 29.37 -8.76
CA ALA A 214 1.44 28.83 -7.81
C ALA A 214 1.35 27.29 -7.89
N PRO A 215 0.94 26.62 -6.80
CA PRO A 215 0.53 25.21 -6.88
C PRO A 215 -0.69 25.06 -7.77
N SER A 216 -0.85 23.89 -8.37
CA SER A 216 -2.02 23.53 -9.17
C SER A 216 -2.54 22.16 -8.79
N VAL A 217 -3.85 21.93 -8.96
CA VAL A 217 -4.48 20.63 -8.73
C VAL A 217 -5.09 20.13 -10.03
N ARG A 218 -4.92 18.85 -10.33
CA ARG A 218 -5.43 18.21 -11.55
C ARG A 218 -6.10 16.89 -11.20
N SER A 219 -7.13 16.51 -11.95
CA SER A 219 -7.74 15.20 -11.84
C SER A 219 -6.90 14.17 -12.61
N GLU A 220 -6.41 13.16 -11.90
CA GLU A 220 -5.78 11.97 -12.48
C GLU A 220 -6.66 10.74 -12.20
N GLY A 221 -7.45 10.35 -13.18
CA GLY A 221 -8.47 9.33 -13.00
C GLY A 221 -9.54 9.75 -12.00
N ARG A 222 -9.62 9.05 -10.86
CA ARG A 222 -10.59 9.35 -9.79
C ARG A 222 -9.99 10.17 -8.64
N GLN A 223 -8.75 10.59 -8.75
CA GLN A 223 -8.01 11.25 -7.68
C GLN A 223 -7.61 12.66 -8.09
N GLN A 224 -7.69 13.60 -7.14
CA GLN A 224 -7.04 14.89 -7.25
C GLN A 224 -5.55 14.72 -6.93
N VAL A 225 -4.69 15.41 -7.66
CA VAL A 225 -3.24 15.39 -7.48
C VAL A 225 -2.71 16.81 -7.56
N ALA A 226 -1.96 17.22 -6.57
CA ALA A 226 -1.36 18.56 -6.52
C ALA A 226 0.03 18.58 -7.17
N TYR A 227 0.38 19.68 -7.82
CA TYR A 227 1.64 19.90 -8.49
C TYR A 227 2.25 21.24 -8.10
N VAL A 228 3.56 21.23 -7.84
CA VAL A 228 4.37 22.41 -7.55
C VAL A 228 5.64 22.33 -8.40
N HIS A 229 5.88 23.33 -9.24
CA HIS A 229 7.01 23.34 -10.17
C HIS A 229 8.36 23.15 -9.43
N GLY A 230 9.14 22.16 -9.86
CA GLY A 230 10.45 21.84 -9.29
C GLY A 230 10.39 21.15 -7.91
N ARG A 231 9.22 20.71 -7.46
CA ARG A 231 9.02 20.01 -6.19
C ARG A 231 8.06 18.83 -6.39
N HIS A 232 8.15 17.83 -5.51
CA HIS A 232 7.18 16.74 -5.46
C HIS A 232 6.18 17.00 -4.35
N VAL A 233 4.93 16.63 -4.55
CA VAL A 233 3.91 16.64 -3.50
C VAL A 233 3.52 15.20 -3.17
N ILE A 234 3.55 14.83 -1.90
CA ILE A 234 3.24 13.48 -1.42
C ILE A 234 2.08 13.55 -0.42
N ASP A 235 1.00 12.85 -0.73
CA ASP A 235 -0.13 12.68 0.16
C ASP A 235 0.02 11.40 0.98
N THR A 236 0.28 11.51 2.28
CA THR A 236 0.51 10.35 3.15
C THR A 236 -0.75 9.52 3.39
N LEU A 237 -1.96 10.08 3.23
CA LEU A 237 -3.21 9.30 3.25
C LEU A 237 -3.26 8.31 2.08
N VAL A 238 -2.89 8.76 0.89
CA VAL A 238 -2.81 7.90 -0.29
C VAL A 238 -1.74 6.83 -0.10
N GLN A 239 -0.59 7.22 0.44
CA GLN A 239 0.53 6.30 0.60
C GLN A 239 0.28 5.25 1.68
N VAL A 240 -0.31 5.58 2.81
CA VAL A 240 -0.64 4.60 3.84
C VAL A 240 -1.70 3.60 3.38
N GLN A 241 -2.65 4.02 2.53
CA GLN A 241 -3.62 3.11 1.91
C GLN A 241 -2.96 2.11 0.96
N ARG A 242 -1.86 2.50 0.30
CA ARG A 242 -1.04 1.63 -0.57
C ARG A 242 -0.10 0.75 0.24
N PHE A 243 0.41 1.24 1.35
CA PHE A 243 1.24 0.48 2.29
C PHE A 243 0.46 -0.65 2.97
N ASP A 244 -0.78 -0.39 3.36
CA ASP A 244 -1.65 -1.37 4.03
C ASP A 244 -2.36 -2.32 3.04
N ILE A 245 -1.59 -3.03 2.22
CA ILE A 245 -2.10 -4.03 1.25
C ILE A 245 -2.87 -5.14 1.97
N ALA A 246 -2.38 -5.58 3.12
CA ALA A 246 -3.01 -6.63 3.92
C ALA A 246 -4.31 -6.18 4.60
N GLY A 247 -4.58 -4.89 4.64
CA GLY A 247 -5.79 -4.36 5.26
C GLY A 247 -5.80 -4.40 6.78
N ASN A 248 -4.65 -4.24 7.41
CA ASN A 248 -4.49 -4.29 8.86
C ASN A 248 -5.04 -3.06 9.58
N LEU A 249 -5.00 -1.90 8.91
CA LEU A 249 -5.46 -0.65 9.49
C LEU A 249 -6.99 -0.54 9.40
N THR A 250 -7.63 -0.22 10.51
CA THR A 250 -9.09 -0.08 10.59
C THR A 250 -9.56 1.26 10.03
N ARG A 251 -8.78 2.32 10.25
CA ARG A 251 -9.03 3.69 9.79
C ARG A 251 -7.74 4.28 9.23
N TYR A 252 -7.91 5.27 8.32
CA TYR A 252 -6.78 5.93 7.65
C TYR A 252 -6.67 7.42 8.01
N GLY A 253 -7.41 7.94 8.98
CA GLY A 253 -7.16 9.27 9.55
C GLY A 253 -5.78 9.30 10.21
N LEU A 254 -5.09 10.45 10.18
CA LEU A 254 -3.71 10.56 10.66
C LEU A 254 -3.56 10.02 12.09
N LYS A 255 -4.40 10.48 13.01
CA LYS A 255 -4.40 10.06 14.43
C LYS A 255 -4.61 8.56 14.60
N ASP A 256 -5.57 7.98 13.87
CA ASP A 256 -5.84 6.55 13.89
C ASP A 256 -4.65 5.73 13.37
N VAL A 257 -4.02 6.18 12.28
CA VAL A 257 -2.87 5.51 11.66
C VAL A 257 -1.66 5.53 12.58
N ILE A 258 -1.33 6.70 13.16
CA ILE A 258 -0.21 6.87 14.07
C ILE A 258 -0.36 5.93 15.27
N LYS A 259 -1.54 5.88 15.88
CA LYS A 259 -1.85 4.98 16.99
C LYS A 259 -1.74 3.51 16.62
N GLN A 260 -2.34 3.11 15.50
CA GLN A 260 -2.34 1.72 15.03
C GLN A 260 -0.95 1.21 14.60
N LEU A 261 -0.06 2.11 14.18
CA LEU A 261 1.32 1.79 13.83
C LEU A 261 2.31 1.95 14.98
N GLY A 262 1.84 2.34 16.18
CA GLY A 262 2.70 2.53 17.35
C GLY A 262 3.66 3.72 17.23
N LEU A 263 3.29 4.74 16.46
CA LEU A 263 4.07 5.96 16.24
C LEU A 263 3.61 7.12 17.13
N GLU A 264 2.60 6.90 17.96
CA GLU A 264 2.02 7.90 18.85
C GLU A 264 3.05 8.35 19.90
N ARG A 265 3.15 9.66 20.11
CA ARG A 265 3.99 10.25 21.15
C ARG A 265 3.17 10.46 22.42
N GLU A 266 3.79 10.28 23.57
CA GLU A 266 3.15 10.43 24.89
C GLU A 266 2.65 11.86 25.17
N ASP A 267 3.33 12.86 24.62
CA ASP A 267 3.06 14.30 24.82
C ASP A 267 2.15 14.94 23.76
N ARG A 268 1.51 14.12 22.90
CA ARG A 268 0.67 14.60 21.79
C ARG A 268 -0.58 15.32 22.28
N GLU A 269 -0.83 16.55 21.79
CA GLU A 269 -2.07 17.29 22.02
C GLU A 269 -3.21 16.76 21.12
N PHE A 270 -4.41 16.65 21.69
CA PHE A 270 -5.62 16.20 20.97
C PHE A 270 -6.71 17.28 21.03
N ILE A 271 -7.23 17.65 19.88
CA ILE A 271 -8.42 18.51 19.71
C ILE A 271 -9.34 17.81 18.71
N ALA A 272 -10.65 17.73 19.01
CA ALA A 272 -11.62 17.26 18.03
C ALA A 272 -11.78 18.29 16.91
N GLY A 273 -12.00 17.86 15.68
CA GLY A 273 -12.10 18.77 14.53
C GLY A 273 -13.19 19.85 14.71
N ASP A 274 -14.32 19.46 15.32
CA ASP A 274 -15.44 20.37 15.62
C ASP A 274 -15.10 21.42 16.69
N ASP A 275 -14.11 21.17 17.54
CA ASP A 275 -13.69 22.07 18.62
C ASP A 275 -12.61 23.08 18.19
N ILE A 276 -12.04 22.99 16.99
CA ILE A 276 -10.96 23.86 16.49
C ILE A 276 -11.42 25.32 16.44
N ARG A 277 -12.59 25.56 15.87
CA ARG A 277 -13.19 26.90 15.79
C ARG A 277 -13.45 27.50 17.18
N ASP A 278 -14.02 26.70 18.06
CA ASP A 278 -14.33 27.10 19.43
C ASP A 278 -13.06 27.47 20.22
N ALA A 279 -12.00 26.69 20.06
CA ALA A 279 -10.71 26.97 20.69
C ALA A 279 -10.08 28.27 20.14
N TRP A 280 -10.18 28.48 18.83
CA TRP A 280 -9.75 29.71 18.18
C TRP A 280 -10.51 30.94 18.71
N ASP A 281 -11.85 30.88 18.74
CA ASP A 281 -12.71 31.99 19.18
C ASP A 281 -12.54 32.30 20.68
N LYS A 282 -12.15 31.30 21.48
CA LYS A 282 -11.79 31.48 22.92
C LYS A 282 -10.37 32.02 23.13
N GLY A 283 -9.55 32.14 22.08
CA GLY A 283 -8.18 32.64 22.15
C GLY A 283 -7.14 31.60 22.63
N ASP A 284 -7.46 30.32 22.60
CA ASP A 284 -6.55 29.22 23.01
C ASP A 284 -5.54 28.89 21.89
N HIS A 285 -4.85 29.92 21.39
CA HIS A 285 -3.98 29.83 20.23
C HIS A 285 -2.73 28.99 20.49
N GLU A 286 -2.23 28.97 21.72
CA GLU A 286 -1.04 28.18 22.10
C GLU A 286 -1.34 26.67 22.06
N ARG A 287 -2.51 26.26 22.52
CA ARG A 287 -2.95 24.88 22.48
C ARG A 287 -3.20 24.41 21.06
N LEU A 288 -3.87 25.24 20.24
CA LEU A 288 -4.07 24.98 18.81
C LEU A 288 -2.74 24.87 18.07
N ALA A 289 -1.78 25.74 18.36
CA ALA A 289 -0.46 25.69 17.72
C ALA A 289 0.31 24.39 18.08
N ARG A 290 0.23 23.93 19.34
CA ARG A 290 0.82 22.63 19.71
C ARG A 290 0.15 21.49 18.97
N TYR A 291 -1.17 21.49 18.90
CA TYR A 291 -1.94 20.49 18.18
C TYR A 291 -1.55 20.44 16.68
N ALA A 292 -1.57 21.59 15.98
CA ALA A 292 -1.20 21.68 14.56
C ALA A 292 0.27 21.24 14.33
N LEU A 293 1.18 21.58 15.25
CA LEU A 293 2.57 21.14 15.17
C LEU A 293 2.72 19.63 15.33
N ASP A 294 1.90 19.03 16.19
CA ASP A 294 1.89 17.58 16.37
C ASP A 294 1.39 16.85 15.13
N ASP A 295 0.44 17.40 14.37
CA ASP A 295 -0.03 16.81 13.12
C ASP A 295 1.10 16.76 12.07
N VAL A 296 1.90 17.80 11.89
CA VAL A 296 3.06 17.75 10.94
C VAL A 296 4.21 16.85 11.44
N ARG A 297 4.39 16.70 12.77
CA ARG A 297 5.33 15.73 13.34
C ARG A 297 4.89 14.30 13.08
N ASP A 298 3.59 14.03 13.17
CA ASP A 298 3.01 12.73 12.85
C ASP A 298 3.15 12.40 11.37
N VAL A 299 2.93 13.39 10.47
CA VAL A 299 3.17 13.22 9.03
C VAL A 299 4.64 12.87 8.76
N ASP A 300 5.61 13.53 9.40
CA ASP A 300 7.04 13.21 9.26
C ASP A 300 7.35 11.78 9.73
N SER A 301 6.81 11.37 10.90
CA SER A 301 7.00 10.03 11.45
C SER A 301 6.41 8.95 10.54
N LEU A 302 5.19 9.17 10.05
CA LEU A 302 4.53 8.27 9.12
C LEU A 302 5.30 8.17 7.79
N SER A 303 5.70 9.30 7.22
CA SER A 303 6.45 9.34 5.97
C SER A 303 7.80 8.61 6.08
N ARG A 304 8.52 8.76 7.21
CA ARG A 304 9.76 8.01 7.48
C ARG A 304 9.57 6.50 7.50
N LEU A 305 8.40 6.03 7.91
CA LEU A 305 8.08 4.60 7.92
C LEU A 305 7.71 4.07 6.54
N ILE A 306 6.84 4.78 5.81
CA ILE A 306 6.19 4.21 4.62
C ILE A 306 6.84 4.61 3.28
N MET A 307 7.57 5.74 3.22
CA MET A 307 8.06 6.28 1.96
C MET A 307 9.47 5.86 1.49
N PRO A 308 10.37 5.33 2.32
CA PRO A 308 11.72 4.99 1.88
C PRO A 308 11.76 4.02 0.69
N ASN A 309 10.88 3.02 0.66
CA ASN A 309 10.82 2.06 -0.45
C ASN A 309 10.50 2.74 -1.79
N GLU A 310 9.54 3.67 -1.82
CA GLU A 310 9.19 4.41 -3.03
C GLU A 310 10.31 5.37 -3.46
N PHE A 311 10.98 6.00 -2.49
CA PHE A 311 12.14 6.84 -2.74
C PHE A 311 13.29 6.05 -3.40
N TYR A 312 13.65 4.89 -2.85
CA TYR A 312 14.74 4.09 -3.40
C TYR A 312 14.37 3.45 -4.75
N GLN A 313 13.11 3.10 -4.99
CA GLN A 313 12.66 2.68 -6.32
C GLN A 313 12.78 3.81 -7.35
N THR A 314 12.53 5.05 -6.96
CA THR A 314 12.68 6.22 -7.84
C THR A 314 14.11 6.38 -8.37
N GLN A 315 15.11 5.91 -7.63
CA GLN A 315 16.51 5.90 -8.10
C GLN A 315 16.77 4.93 -9.26
N MET A 316 15.82 4.08 -9.59
CA MET A 316 15.97 3.04 -10.61
C MET A 316 15.06 3.24 -11.83
N VAL A 317 13.87 3.78 -11.63
CA VAL A 317 12.83 3.91 -12.65
C VAL A 317 12.85 5.29 -13.33
N PRO A 318 12.46 5.43 -14.61
CA PRO A 318 12.39 6.71 -15.31
C PRO A 318 11.11 7.49 -14.95
N MET A 319 10.91 7.75 -13.66
CA MET A 319 9.74 8.45 -13.11
C MET A 319 10.18 9.54 -12.13
N SER A 320 9.34 10.57 -11.94
CA SER A 320 9.48 11.46 -10.80
C SER A 320 9.11 10.74 -9.50
N TYR A 321 9.54 11.24 -8.35
CA TYR A 321 9.22 10.63 -7.05
C TYR A 321 7.71 10.55 -6.82
N GLN A 322 7.00 11.63 -7.11
CA GLN A 322 5.54 11.66 -7.02
C GLN A 322 4.88 10.63 -7.95
N GLN A 323 5.36 10.49 -9.19
CA GLN A 323 4.85 9.46 -10.12
C GLN A 323 5.18 8.05 -9.64
N CYS A 324 6.39 7.81 -9.13
CA CYS A 324 6.82 6.53 -8.60
C CYS A 324 5.95 6.10 -7.40
N ALA A 325 5.68 7.03 -6.49
CA ALA A 325 4.81 6.82 -5.33
C ALA A 325 3.36 6.48 -5.71
N MET A 326 2.89 6.97 -6.87
CA MET A 326 1.54 6.69 -7.40
C MET A 326 1.48 5.47 -8.32
N ALA A 327 2.59 5.06 -8.93
CA ALA A 327 2.63 3.98 -9.90
C ALA A 327 2.52 2.60 -9.25
N GLY A 328 1.80 1.67 -9.88
CA GLY A 328 1.86 0.24 -9.56
C GLY A 328 3.17 -0.38 -10.06
N THR A 329 3.58 -1.49 -9.45
CA THR A 329 4.85 -2.16 -9.78
C THR A 329 4.91 -2.64 -11.23
N GLY A 330 3.78 -3.09 -11.80
CA GLY A 330 3.70 -3.47 -13.22
C GLY A 330 4.08 -2.32 -14.15
N ARG A 331 3.63 -1.10 -13.87
CA ARG A 331 4.00 0.09 -14.63
C ARG A 331 5.50 0.42 -14.48
N LYS A 332 6.06 0.28 -13.28
CA LYS A 332 7.50 0.52 -13.04
C LYS A 332 8.38 -0.42 -13.87
N ILE A 333 8.02 -1.70 -13.91
CA ILE A 333 8.73 -2.70 -14.74
C ILE A 333 8.56 -2.41 -16.23
N ASP A 334 7.35 -2.07 -16.70
CA ASP A 334 7.08 -1.72 -18.08
C ASP A 334 7.95 -0.53 -18.54
N ASP A 335 8.00 0.53 -17.75
CA ASP A 335 8.80 1.71 -18.03
C ASP A 335 10.32 1.40 -18.03
N LEU A 336 10.79 0.48 -17.17
CA LEU A 336 12.16 -0.02 -17.23
C LEU A 336 12.46 -0.77 -18.54
N MET A 337 11.56 -1.63 -18.97
CA MET A 337 11.69 -2.40 -20.20
C MET A 337 11.67 -1.48 -21.42
N ILE A 338 10.71 -0.55 -21.50
CA ILE A 338 10.61 0.45 -22.60
C ILE A 338 11.90 1.26 -22.68
N ARG A 339 12.42 1.76 -21.54
CA ARG A 339 13.69 2.49 -21.51
C ARG A 339 14.86 1.65 -22.05
N GLY A 340 14.95 0.40 -21.64
CA GLY A 340 15.99 -0.52 -22.10
C GLY A 340 15.95 -0.74 -23.61
N TYR A 341 14.76 -0.97 -24.16
CA TYR A 341 14.54 -1.15 -25.59
C TYR A 341 14.80 0.13 -26.40
N LEU A 342 14.35 1.28 -25.90
CA LEU A 342 14.63 2.58 -26.51
C LEU A 342 16.14 2.89 -26.52
N CYS A 343 16.83 2.60 -25.44
CA CYS A 343 18.31 2.75 -25.35
C CYS A 343 19.02 1.85 -26.38
N ALA A 344 18.51 0.65 -26.60
CA ALA A 344 19.02 -0.28 -27.62
C ALA A 344 18.56 0.06 -29.05
N GLN A 345 17.78 1.13 -29.25
CA GLN A 345 17.16 1.49 -30.53
C GLN A 345 16.38 0.31 -31.15
N HIS A 346 15.60 -0.40 -30.32
CA HIS A 346 14.84 -1.58 -30.73
C HIS A 346 13.34 -1.34 -30.61
N SER A 347 12.57 -1.92 -31.52
CA SER A 347 11.11 -1.88 -31.56
C SER A 347 10.48 -2.55 -30.34
N ILE A 348 9.28 -2.13 -29.95
CA ILE A 348 8.58 -2.55 -28.73
C ILE A 348 7.34 -3.36 -29.12
N PRO A 349 7.03 -4.47 -28.42
CA PRO A 349 5.86 -5.30 -28.70
C PRO A 349 4.55 -4.64 -28.26
N LEU A 350 3.43 -5.19 -28.72
CA LEU A 350 2.10 -4.90 -28.18
C LEU A 350 1.85 -5.74 -26.91
N PRO A 351 1.08 -5.22 -25.95
CA PRO A 351 0.55 -6.03 -24.87
C PRO A 351 -0.26 -7.22 -25.41
N MET A 352 0.00 -8.41 -24.88
CA MET A 352 -0.82 -9.60 -25.14
C MET A 352 -2.19 -9.47 -24.46
N ARG A 353 -3.21 -10.08 -25.05
CA ARG A 353 -4.53 -10.17 -24.43
C ARG A 353 -4.44 -10.99 -23.14
N SER A 354 -5.24 -10.57 -22.16
CA SER A 354 -5.29 -11.26 -20.86
C SER A 354 -5.80 -12.69 -21.02
N GLU A 355 -5.05 -13.65 -20.50
CA GLU A 355 -5.40 -15.06 -20.42
C GLU A 355 -5.27 -15.54 -18.97
N PRO A 356 -6.18 -16.41 -18.48
CA PRO A 356 -6.06 -16.98 -17.16
C PRO A 356 -4.89 -17.98 -17.10
N PHE A 357 -4.15 -17.95 -15.99
CA PHE A 357 -3.12 -18.95 -15.70
C PHE A 357 -3.22 -19.37 -14.21
N PRO A 358 -2.68 -20.55 -13.83
CA PRO A 358 -2.76 -21.05 -12.48
C PRO A 358 -2.16 -20.06 -11.47
N GLY A 359 -2.73 -19.99 -10.27
CA GLY A 359 -2.12 -19.28 -9.13
C GLY A 359 -1.02 -20.10 -8.45
N GLY A 360 -0.39 -19.54 -7.41
CA GLY A 360 0.53 -20.26 -6.55
C GLY A 360 -0.14 -21.47 -5.87
N TYR A 361 0.68 -22.45 -5.46
CA TYR A 361 0.18 -23.63 -4.76
C TYR A 361 -0.28 -23.24 -3.35
N VAL A 362 -1.51 -23.57 -3.02
CA VAL A 362 -2.08 -23.33 -1.70
C VAL A 362 -2.87 -24.57 -1.30
N GLU A 363 -2.54 -25.15 -0.16
CA GLU A 363 -3.20 -26.36 0.34
C GLU A 363 -3.27 -26.34 1.86
N VAL A 364 -4.38 -26.78 2.41
CA VAL A 364 -4.51 -27.13 3.83
C VAL A 364 -4.38 -28.63 3.93
N ILE A 365 -3.26 -29.09 4.50
CA ILE A 365 -2.96 -30.52 4.69
C ILE A 365 -3.67 -31.01 5.95
N HIS A 366 -3.61 -30.20 7.02
CA HIS A 366 -4.24 -30.50 8.29
C HIS A 366 -4.98 -29.27 8.86
N THR A 367 -6.17 -29.50 9.42
CA THR A 367 -6.93 -28.50 10.19
C THR A 367 -6.84 -28.79 11.68
N GLY A 368 -6.99 -27.77 12.51
CA GLY A 368 -6.94 -27.87 13.97
C GLY A 368 -5.85 -27.00 14.59
N VAL A 369 -5.47 -27.33 15.81
CA VAL A 369 -4.43 -26.61 16.58
C VAL A 369 -3.13 -27.42 16.56
N PHE A 370 -2.02 -26.78 16.22
CA PHE A 370 -0.68 -27.40 16.11
C PHE A 370 0.34 -26.65 16.95
N ARG A 371 1.32 -27.37 17.55
CA ARG A 371 2.35 -26.84 18.46
C ARG A 371 3.59 -27.73 18.51
N PRO A 372 4.79 -27.15 18.55
CA PRO A 372 5.14 -25.81 18.06
C PRO A 372 5.02 -25.77 16.54
N VAL A 373 5.06 -24.58 15.93
CA VAL A 373 4.97 -24.46 14.49
C VAL A 373 6.11 -23.61 13.94
N VAL A 374 6.75 -24.11 12.90
CA VAL A 374 7.80 -23.42 12.15
C VAL A 374 7.28 -23.09 10.75
N LYS A 375 7.63 -21.93 10.24
CA LYS A 375 7.43 -21.54 8.84
C LYS A 375 8.74 -21.52 8.10
N CYS A 376 8.82 -22.23 6.99
CA CYS A 376 9.88 -22.04 5.99
C CYS A 376 9.31 -21.39 4.73
N ASP A 377 10.14 -20.61 4.03
CA ASP A 377 9.76 -19.84 2.85
C ASP A 377 10.85 -19.92 1.78
N VAL A 378 10.46 -20.03 0.50
CA VAL A 378 11.43 -20.00 -0.59
C VAL A 378 11.80 -18.57 -0.93
N GLU A 379 13.06 -18.21 -0.75
CA GLU A 379 13.55 -16.87 -1.02
C GLU A 379 13.32 -16.45 -2.48
N SER A 380 12.34 -15.52 -2.68
CA SER A 380 11.99 -15.02 -4.02
C SER A 380 11.71 -16.18 -5.02
N LEU A 381 10.78 -17.07 -4.70
CA LEU A 381 10.46 -18.30 -5.46
C LEU A 381 10.43 -18.06 -6.98
N TYR A 382 9.51 -17.23 -7.46
CA TYR A 382 9.32 -16.99 -8.89
C TYR A 382 10.53 -16.32 -9.58
N PRO A 383 11.15 -15.27 -9.03
CA PRO A 383 12.38 -14.72 -9.56
C PRO A 383 13.53 -15.73 -9.64
N SER A 384 13.66 -16.62 -8.66
CA SER A 384 14.68 -17.65 -8.64
C SER A 384 14.45 -18.69 -9.75
N ILE A 385 13.19 -19.11 -9.98
CA ILE A 385 12.80 -19.97 -11.11
C ILE A 385 13.11 -19.30 -12.44
N MET A 386 12.74 -18.02 -12.62
CA MET A 386 13.00 -17.26 -13.83
C MET A 386 14.48 -17.22 -14.20
N LEU A 387 15.34 -16.97 -13.21
CA LEU A 387 16.80 -16.92 -13.43
C LEU A 387 17.40 -18.30 -13.71
N ARG A 388 16.98 -19.33 -12.95
CA ARG A 388 17.47 -20.69 -13.11
C ARG A 388 17.08 -21.29 -14.45
N SER A 389 15.82 -21.19 -14.82
CA SER A 389 15.27 -21.80 -16.06
C SER A 389 15.38 -20.86 -17.26
N SER A 390 15.95 -19.67 -17.09
CA SER A 390 16.04 -18.63 -18.13
C SER A 390 14.68 -18.29 -18.75
N ILE A 391 13.59 -18.44 -17.99
CA ILE A 391 12.24 -18.13 -18.46
C ILE A 391 12.07 -16.60 -18.47
N ARG A 392 11.65 -16.10 -19.61
CA ARG A 392 11.37 -14.68 -19.85
C ARG A 392 10.21 -14.53 -20.83
N SER A 393 9.69 -13.32 -20.95
CA SER A 393 8.72 -13.01 -22.01
C SER A 393 9.28 -13.38 -23.39
N ARG A 394 8.51 -14.09 -24.18
CA ARG A 394 8.85 -14.44 -25.58
C ARG A 394 9.06 -13.22 -26.46
N ASN A 395 8.43 -12.10 -26.13
CA ASN A 395 8.59 -10.82 -26.79
C ASN A 395 9.85 -10.05 -26.36
N ASP A 396 10.55 -10.52 -25.31
CA ASP A 396 11.81 -9.91 -24.88
C ASP A 396 13.00 -10.49 -25.66
N VAL A 397 13.12 -10.10 -26.92
CA VAL A 397 14.19 -10.57 -27.83
C VAL A 397 15.59 -10.11 -27.42
N LEU A 398 15.69 -9.02 -26.66
CA LEU A 398 16.97 -8.50 -26.16
C LEU A 398 17.40 -9.16 -24.84
N ALA A 399 16.61 -10.04 -24.28
CA ALA A 399 16.81 -10.61 -22.95
C ALA A 399 17.01 -9.53 -21.86
N ALA A 400 16.36 -8.39 -22.00
CA ALA A 400 16.46 -7.28 -21.04
C ALA A 400 15.90 -7.68 -19.68
N PHE A 401 14.86 -8.48 -19.65
CA PHE A 401 14.18 -8.97 -18.46
C PHE A 401 15.12 -9.76 -17.52
N PRO A 402 15.75 -10.87 -17.95
CA PRO A 402 16.70 -11.60 -17.11
C PRO A 402 17.96 -10.79 -16.77
N ILE A 403 18.44 -9.93 -17.67
CA ILE A 403 19.59 -9.05 -17.42
C ILE A 403 19.28 -8.11 -16.24
N MET A 404 18.14 -7.42 -16.27
CA MET A 404 17.71 -6.52 -15.20
C MET A 404 17.47 -7.28 -13.89
N LEU A 405 16.82 -8.44 -13.93
CA LEU A 405 16.53 -9.26 -12.76
C LEU A 405 17.82 -9.74 -12.07
N LYS A 406 18.80 -10.18 -12.87
CA LYS A 406 20.12 -10.61 -12.36
C LYS A 406 20.89 -9.43 -11.74
N ASP A 407 20.90 -8.26 -12.38
CA ASP A 407 21.54 -7.06 -11.86
C ASP A 407 20.87 -6.58 -10.56
N LEU A 408 19.55 -6.55 -10.50
CA LEU A 408 18.80 -6.19 -9.29
C LEU A 408 19.09 -7.17 -8.13
N ARG A 409 19.13 -8.48 -8.41
CA ARG A 409 19.45 -9.50 -7.41
C ARG A 409 20.87 -9.29 -6.85
N GLN A 410 21.86 -9.07 -7.71
CA GLN A 410 23.23 -8.80 -7.26
C GLN A 410 23.32 -7.54 -6.41
N ARG A 411 22.69 -6.46 -6.85
CA ARG A 411 22.64 -5.19 -6.09
C ARG A 411 21.96 -5.36 -4.74
N ARG A 412 20.88 -6.17 -4.66
CA ARG A 412 20.23 -6.48 -3.40
C ARG A 412 21.17 -7.21 -2.43
N ILE A 413 21.90 -8.20 -2.91
CA ILE A 413 22.87 -8.95 -2.11
C ILE A 413 23.95 -7.99 -1.57
N ASP A 414 24.52 -7.14 -2.43
CA ASP A 414 25.53 -6.17 -2.05
C ASP A 414 25.02 -5.13 -1.06
N ALA A 415 23.79 -4.63 -1.26
CA ALA A 415 23.15 -3.68 -0.36
C ALA A 415 22.84 -4.33 1.01
N LYS A 416 22.34 -5.57 1.05
CA LYS A 416 22.07 -6.30 2.28
C LYS A 416 23.37 -6.53 3.09
N ARG A 417 24.46 -6.91 2.42
CA ARG A 417 25.77 -7.07 3.07
C ARG A 417 26.24 -5.76 3.69
N ARG A 418 26.15 -4.63 2.97
CA ARG A 418 26.56 -3.31 3.48
C ARG A 418 25.65 -2.83 4.62
N ALA A 419 24.36 -3.08 4.55
CA ALA A 419 23.44 -2.74 5.63
C ALA A 419 23.77 -3.49 6.94
N GLN A 420 24.35 -4.68 6.83
CA GLN A 420 24.75 -5.51 7.97
C GLN A 420 26.19 -5.21 8.47
N ASP A 421 27.02 -4.52 7.70
CA ASP A 421 28.40 -4.19 8.11
C ASP A 421 28.40 -3.09 9.19
N PRO A 422 28.92 -3.37 10.39
CA PRO A 422 28.97 -2.38 11.47
C PRO A 422 29.81 -1.14 11.13
N ASN A 423 30.77 -1.25 10.20
CA ASN A 423 31.68 -0.17 9.79
C ASN A 423 31.12 0.69 8.65
N GLU A 424 29.99 0.30 8.03
CA GLU A 424 29.37 1.08 6.96
C GLU A 424 28.65 2.30 7.53
N LYS A 425 28.99 3.49 7.02
CA LYS A 425 28.45 4.77 7.50
C LYS A 425 26.99 5.00 7.09
N ASP A 426 26.61 4.49 5.91
CA ASP A 426 25.30 4.73 5.30
C ASP A 426 24.39 3.48 5.38
N ARG A 427 24.43 2.75 6.51
CA ARG A 427 23.68 1.49 6.72
C ARG A 427 22.18 1.61 6.43
N ALA A 428 21.57 2.70 6.90
CA ALA A 428 20.13 2.95 6.68
C ALA A 428 19.80 3.11 5.19
N MET A 429 20.65 3.80 4.42
CA MET A 429 20.54 3.91 2.97
C MET A 429 20.59 2.53 2.30
N TRP A 430 21.56 1.70 2.68
CA TRP A 430 21.73 0.36 2.10
C TRP A 430 20.58 -0.57 2.46
N ASP A 431 20.02 -0.46 3.66
CA ASP A 431 18.85 -1.21 4.07
C ASP A 431 17.60 -0.78 3.28
N GLY A 432 17.37 0.51 3.12
CA GLY A 432 16.29 1.02 2.27
C GLY A 432 16.44 0.60 0.80
N LEU A 433 17.66 0.65 0.24
CA LEU A 433 17.94 0.19 -1.12
C LEU A 433 17.65 -1.31 -1.31
N GLN A 434 18.08 -2.19 -0.38
CA GLN A 434 17.80 -3.61 -0.49
C GLN A 434 16.29 -3.91 -0.41
N GLY A 435 15.53 -3.15 0.39
CA GLY A 435 14.08 -3.21 0.45
C GLY A 435 13.44 -2.83 -0.89
N GLY A 436 13.85 -1.72 -1.49
CA GLY A 436 13.40 -1.28 -2.82
C GLY A 436 13.71 -2.31 -3.92
N PHE A 437 14.91 -2.90 -3.91
CA PHE A 437 15.28 -3.96 -4.83
C PHE A 437 14.41 -5.21 -4.64
N LYS A 438 14.12 -5.62 -3.39
CA LYS A 438 13.25 -6.76 -3.10
C LYS A 438 11.88 -6.62 -3.73
N ILE A 439 11.27 -5.44 -3.60
CA ILE A 439 9.94 -5.16 -4.16
C ILE A 439 9.96 -5.26 -5.68
N LEU A 440 10.94 -4.65 -6.34
CA LEU A 440 11.06 -4.71 -7.81
C LEU A 440 11.31 -6.15 -8.28
N ILE A 441 12.25 -6.88 -7.68
CA ILE A 441 12.57 -8.27 -8.03
C ILE A 441 11.31 -9.14 -7.99
N ASN A 442 10.55 -9.08 -6.89
CA ASN A 442 9.33 -9.87 -6.74
C ASN A 442 8.22 -9.45 -7.72
N SER A 443 8.27 -8.20 -8.23
CA SER A 443 7.29 -7.69 -9.18
C SER A 443 7.50 -8.16 -10.62
N PHE A 444 8.68 -8.69 -10.97
CA PHE A 444 8.97 -9.17 -12.32
C PHE A 444 8.06 -10.32 -12.74
N PHE A 445 7.81 -11.28 -11.85
CA PHE A 445 6.84 -12.35 -12.14
C PHE A 445 5.43 -11.79 -12.36
N GLY A 446 4.93 -10.95 -11.43
CA GLY A 446 3.60 -10.35 -11.56
C GLY A 446 3.43 -9.49 -12.81
N TYR A 447 4.52 -8.93 -13.33
CA TYR A 447 4.51 -8.18 -14.58
C TYR A 447 4.18 -9.06 -15.79
N LEU A 448 4.58 -10.32 -15.84
CA LEU A 448 4.22 -11.23 -16.93
C LEU A 448 2.70 -11.38 -17.10
N GLY A 449 1.95 -11.29 -16.00
CA GLY A 449 0.49 -11.28 -15.99
C GLY A 449 -0.15 -9.87 -16.06
N PHE A 450 0.64 -8.81 -16.23
CA PHE A 450 0.12 -7.44 -16.28
C PHE A 450 -0.47 -7.12 -17.66
N ASN A 451 -1.78 -7.02 -17.76
CA ASN A 451 -2.53 -6.88 -19.00
C ASN A 451 -2.23 -5.60 -19.84
N ARG A 452 -1.55 -4.62 -19.24
CA ARG A 452 -1.11 -3.37 -19.91
C ARG A 452 0.39 -3.36 -20.19
N GLY A 453 1.13 -4.38 -19.78
CA GLY A 453 2.57 -4.47 -19.98
C GLY A 453 2.90 -4.85 -21.43
N HIS A 454 3.81 -4.12 -22.09
CA HIS A 454 4.21 -4.39 -23.45
C HIS A 454 4.95 -5.72 -23.61
N PHE A 455 5.59 -6.18 -22.56
CA PHE A 455 6.33 -7.44 -22.50
C PHE A 455 5.65 -8.49 -21.62
N ASN A 456 4.32 -8.41 -21.42
CA ASN A 456 3.58 -9.43 -20.71
C ASN A 456 3.62 -10.78 -21.49
N ASP A 457 3.54 -11.90 -20.78
CA ASP A 457 3.55 -13.25 -21.37
C ASP A 457 2.89 -14.25 -20.42
N TYR A 458 1.66 -14.60 -20.68
CA TYR A 458 0.85 -15.47 -19.83
C TYR A 458 1.32 -16.93 -19.86
N GLU A 459 1.93 -17.40 -20.98
CA GLU A 459 2.52 -18.74 -21.05
C GLU A 459 3.76 -18.85 -20.17
N SER A 460 4.66 -17.86 -20.25
CA SER A 460 5.82 -17.80 -19.36
C SER A 460 5.40 -17.69 -17.89
N ALA A 461 4.34 -16.92 -17.59
CA ALA A 461 3.78 -16.85 -16.23
C ALA A 461 3.24 -18.19 -15.75
N ARG A 462 2.55 -18.93 -16.63
CA ARG A 462 2.04 -20.28 -16.36
C ARG A 462 3.18 -21.26 -16.07
N GLU A 463 4.22 -21.28 -16.91
CA GLU A 463 5.38 -22.15 -16.75
C GLU A 463 6.07 -21.93 -15.41
N ILE A 464 6.31 -20.67 -15.04
CA ILE A 464 6.92 -20.29 -13.75
C ILE A 464 6.03 -20.75 -12.58
N THR A 465 4.72 -20.58 -12.69
CA THR A 465 3.77 -20.95 -11.64
C THR A 465 3.76 -22.48 -11.42
N LEU A 466 3.69 -23.25 -12.51
CA LEU A 466 3.68 -24.71 -12.43
C LEU A 466 5.00 -25.25 -11.86
N GLU A 467 6.13 -24.68 -12.25
CA GLU A 467 7.42 -25.06 -11.65
C GLU A 467 7.48 -24.68 -10.16
N GLY A 468 6.94 -23.53 -9.78
CA GLY A 468 6.80 -23.15 -8.37
C GLY A 468 5.95 -24.13 -7.57
N GLN A 469 4.80 -24.52 -8.11
CA GLN A 469 3.94 -25.54 -7.49
C GLN A 469 4.69 -26.87 -7.29
N ARG A 470 5.44 -27.32 -8.31
CA ARG A 470 6.23 -28.54 -8.24
C ARG A 470 7.29 -28.48 -7.13
N LEU A 471 8.04 -27.39 -7.06
CA LEU A 471 9.07 -27.18 -6.03
C LEU A 471 8.49 -27.18 -4.62
N ILE A 472 7.36 -26.53 -4.41
CA ILE A 472 6.71 -26.50 -3.08
C ILE A 472 6.22 -27.90 -2.68
N GLN A 473 5.64 -28.67 -3.61
CA GLN A 473 5.24 -30.05 -3.36
C GLN A 473 6.45 -30.96 -3.02
N GLU A 474 7.60 -30.71 -3.63
CA GLU A 474 8.85 -31.39 -3.26
C GLU A 474 9.31 -31.05 -1.85
N ILE A 475 9.20 -29.78 -1.44
CA ILE A 475 9.50 -29.34 -0.07
C ILE A 475 8.58 -30.05 0.93
N VAL A 476 7.27 -30.11 0.66
CA VAL A 476 6.29 -30.80 1.53
C VAL A 476 6.70 -32.26 1.71
N LYS A 477 6.93 -32.99 0.62
CA LYS A 477 7.38 -34.43 0.67
C LYS A 477 8.69 -34.59 1.41
N LYS A 478 9.62 -33.66 1.25
CA LYS A 478 10.90 -33.70 1.95
C LYS A 478 10.72 -33.48 3.45
N LEU A 479 9.91 -32.53 3.88
CA LEU A 479 9.57 -32.29 5.28
C LEU A 479 8.96 -33.56 5.91
N GLU A 480 7.99 -34.20 5.26
CA GLU A 480 7.39 -35.48 5.71
C GLU A 480 8.45 -36.56 5.85
N SER A 481 9.35 -36.71 4.88
CA SER A 481 10.38 -37.73 4.86
C SER A 481 11.42 -37.62 5.98
N VAL A 482 11.57 -36.43 6.57
CA VAL A 482 12.49 -36.16 7.69
C VAL A 482 11.76 -36.01 9.03
N GLY A 483 10.49 -36.42 9.09
CA GLY A 483 9.69 -36.52 10.32
C GLY A 483 9.01 -35.22 10.76
N ALA A 484 8.94 -34.20 9.91
CA ALA A 484 8.11 -33.06 10.15
C ALA A 484 6.67 -33.30 9.68
N THR A 485 5.71 -32.58 10.25
CA THR A 485 4.30 -32.66 9.84
C THR A 485 3.88 -31.33 9.18
N PRO A 486 3.81 -31.26 7.83
CA PRO A 486 3.28 -30.08 7.13
C PRO A 486 1.81 -29.85 7.49
N ILE A 487 1.44 -28.57 7.70
CA ILE A 487 0.09 -28.16 8.11
C ILE A 487 -0.61 -27.46 6.96
N GLU A 488 0.01 -26.39 6.47
CA GLU A 488 -0.55 -25.53 5.42
C GLU A 488 0.54 -25.01 4.49
N VAL A 489 0.23 -24.97 3.20
CA VAL A 489 1.06 -24.35 2.16
C VAL A 489 0.44 -23.04 1.74
N ASP A 490 1.22 -21.96 1.74
CA ASP A 490 0.80 -20.63 1.28
C ASP A 490 1.77 -20.07 0.23
N THR A 491 1.58 -20.49 -1.01
CA THR A 491 2.26 -20.02 -2.24
C THR A 491 3.76 -20.32 -2.31
N ASP A 492 4.57 -19.81 -1.41
CA ASP A 492 6.05 -19.89 -1.36
C ASP A 492 6.56 -20.38 -0.01
N GLY A 493 5.64 -20.55 0.97
CA GLY A 493 5.95 -21.00 2.31
C GLY A 493 5.16 -22.22 2.76
N VAL A 494 5.72 -22.97 3.70
CA VAL A 494 5.11 -24.14 4.33
C VAL A 494 5.15 -23.97 5.84
N TYR A 495 3.99 -24.12 6.49
CA TYR A 495 3.86 -24.24 7.95
C TYR A 495 3.91 -25.72 8.31
N PHE A 496 4.70 -26.06 9.31
CA PHE A 496 4.87 -27.45 9.74
C PHE A 496 5.18 -27.56 11.24
N VAL A 497 4.84 -28.71 11.84
CA VAL A 497 5.34 -29.10 13.16
C VAL A 497 6.71 -29.75 12.95
N PRO A 498 7.78 -29.25 13.58
CA PRO A 498 9.10 -29.83 13.46
C PRO A 498 9.18 -31.18 14.19
N PRO A 499 10.15 -32.05 13.87
CA PRO A 499 10.45 -33.24 14.65
C PRO A 499 10.78 -32.90 16.11
N THR A 500 10.44 -33.77 17.05
CA THR A 500 10.64 -33.56 18.51
C THR A 500 12.09 -33.27 18.93
N SER A 501 13.05 -33.63 18.06
CA SER A 501 14.47 -33.31 18.26
C SER A 501 14.87 -31.89 17.94
N VAL A 502 13.98 -31.10 17.31
CA VAL A 502 14.21 -29.70 16.89
C VAL A 502 13.47 -28.78 17.87
N VAL A 503 14.18 -28.24 18.84
CA VAL A 503 13.55 -27.57 20.00
C VAL A 503 13.84 -26.07 20.07
N GLU A 504 14.95 -25.60 19.54
CA GLU A 504 15.37 -24.19 19.63
C GLU A 504 15.45 -23.54 18.25
N GLU A 505 15.30 -22.22 18.18
CA GLU A 505 15.31 -21.46 16.93
C GLU A 505 16.56 -21.76 16.07
N GLN A 506 17.72 -21.91 16.70
CA GLN A 506 18.93 -22.29 15.97
C GLN A 506 18.82 -23.68 15.33
N ALA A 507 18.26 -24.66 16.05
CA ALA A 507 18.02 -26.00 15.52
C ALA A 507 16.95 -25.98 14.40
N GLU A 508 15.91 -25.14 14.52
CA GLU A 508 14.92 -24.94 13.47
C GLU A 508 15.57 -24.36 12.19
N MET A 509 16.45 -23.37 12.33
CA MET A 509 17.19 -22.78 11.21
C MET A 509 18.09 -23.81 10.51
N GLU A 510 18.80 -24.64 11.28
CA GLU A 510 19.65 -25.70 10.74
C GLU A 510 18.82 -26.81 10.07
N PHE A 511 17.67 -27.15 10.64
CA PHE A 511 16.73 -28.13 10.07
C PHE A 511 16.19 -27.61 8.73
N VAL A 512 15.68 -26.39 8.67
CA VAL A 512 15.18 -25.79 7.42
C VAL A 512 16.28 -25.70 6.37
N LYS A 513 17.51 -25.35 6.76
CA LYS A 513 18.66 -25.33 5.87
C LYS A 513 18.94 -26.73 5.30
N SER A 514 18.91 -27.76 6.12
CA SER A 514 19.15 -29.17 5.67
C SER A 514 18.09 -29.65 4.66
N VAL A 515 16.83 -29.27 4.86
CA VAL A 515 15.73 -29.48 3.89
C VAL A 515 16.04 -28.74 2.59
N GLY A 516 16.50 -27.51 2.69
CA GLY A 516 16.86 -26.65 1.54
C GLY A 516 18.01 -27.18 0.69
N GLU A 517 18.95 -27.93 1.28
CA GLU A 517 20.08 -28.54 0.55
C GLU A 517 19.65 -29.58 -0.50
N SER A 518 18.44 -30.13 -0.38
CA SER A 518 17.88 -31.05 -1.37
C SER A 518 17.27 -30.34 -2.60
N LEU A 519 17.13 -29.01 -2.56
CA LEU A 519 16.52 -28.23 -3.63
C LEU A 519 17.52 -27.98 -4.77
N PRO A 520 17.00 -27.72 -5.99
CA PRO A 520 17.86 -27.40 -7.12
C PRO A 520 18.72 -26.15 -6.88
N GLU A 521 19.91 -26.12 -7.48
CA GLU A 521 20.82 -24.97 -7.39
C GLU A 521 20.12 -23.66 -7.77
N GLY A 522 20.32 -22.61 -6.97
CA GLY A 522 19.72 -21.30 -7.15
C GLY A 522 18.36 -21.11 -6.45
N ILE A 523 17.79 -22.15 -5.85
CA ILE A 523 16.61 -22.10 -4.98
C ILE A 523 17.06 -22.21 -3.54
N SER A 524 16.69 -21.24 -2.70
CA SER A 524 17.07 -21.20 -1.28
C SER A 524 15.81 -21.27 -0.40
N LEU A 525 15.84 -22.13 0.60
CA LEU A 525 14.81 -22.22 1.63
C LEU A 525 15.29 -21.49 2.88
N ALA A 526 14.48 -20.60 3.42
CA ALA A 526 14.79 -19.82 4.61
C ALA A 526 13.81 -20.14 5.75
N HIS A 527 14.29 -20.08 6.98
CA HIS A 527 13.44 -20.04 8.17
C HIS A 527 12.74 -18.67 8.23
N ASP A 528 11.40 -18.64 8.19
CA ASP A 528 10.59 -17.41 8.14
C ASP A 528 9.80 -17.16 9.43
N GLY A 529 10.04 -17.96 10.45
CA GLY A 529 9.52 -17.73 11.79
C GLY A 529 9.15 -18.99 12.55
N SER A 530 9.12 -18.82 13.87
CA SER A 530 8.70 -19.80 14.86
C SER A 530 7.49 -19.26 15.62
N PHE A 531 6.52 -20.13 15.92
CA PHE A 531 5.27 -19.80 16.58
C PHE A 531 4.96 -20.81 17.68
N ALA A 532 4.43 -20.32 18.79
CA ALA A 532 4.00 -21.17 19.89
C ALA A 532 2.85 -22.09 19.49
N ALA A 533 1.93 -21.60 18.64
CA ALA A 533 0.83 -22.38 18.11
C ALA A 533 0.30 -21.81 16.77
N MET A 534 -0.33 -22.68 15.99
CA MET A 534 -1.12 -22.34 14.81
C MET A 534 -2.50 -22.98 14.90
N LEU A 535 -3.54 -22.21 14.62
CA LEU A 535 -4.88 -22.71 14.36
C LEU A 535 -5.14 -22.62 12.87
N SER A 536 -5.14 -23.78 12.18
CA SER A 536 -5.47 -23.90 10.75
C SER A 536 -6.92 -24.29 10.58
N LEU A 537 -7.68 -23.50 9.81
CA LEU A 537 -9.13 -23.69 9.63
C LEU A 537 -9.50 -24.06 8.20
N LYS A 538 -9.02 -23.32 7.25
CA LYS A 538 -9.17 -23.52 5.80
C LYS A 538 -8.15 -22.70 5.03
N GLN A 539 -8.04 -22.97 3.76
CA GLN A 539 -7.10 -22.32 2.84
C GLN A 539 -7.00 -20.80 3.08
N LYS A 540 -5.80 -20.32 3.40
CA LYS A 540 -5.50 -18.92 3.73
C LYS A 540 -6.38 -18.36 4.86
N THR A 541 -6.82 -19.21 5.79
CA THR A 541 -7.64 -18.80 6.94
C THR A 541 -7.12 -19.50 8.18
N TYR A 542 -6.23 -18.83 8.91
CA TYR A 542 -5.54 -19.37 10.07
C TYR A 542 -5.20 -18.27 11.09
N ALA A 543 -4.86 -18.66 12.29
CA ALA A 543 -4.30 -17.80 13.31
C ALA A 543 -2.97 -18.36 13.82
N LEU A 544 -2.02 -17.46 14.14
CA LEU A 544 -0.70 -17.80 14.68
C LEU A 544 -0.52 -17.11 16.02
N LEU A 545 -0.09 -17.85 17.03
CA LEU A 545 0.30 -17.34 18.33
C LEU A 545 1.82 -17.28 18.42
N THR A 546 2.38 -16.09 18.57
CA THR A 546 3.82 -15.90 18.74
C THR A 546 4.25 -16.27 20.16
N HIS A 547 5.55 -16.56 20.38
CA HIS A 547 6.08 -16.88 21.72
C HIS A 547 5.92 -15.76 22.75
N ASN A 548 5.76 -14.51 22.32
CA ASN A 548 5.45 -13.35 23.20
C ASN A 548 3.95 -13.13 23.43
N GLY A 549 3.07 -14.08 22.98
CA GLY A 549 1.63 -14.03 23.18
C GLY A 549 0.87 -13.14 22.19
N SER A 550 1.53 -12.55 21.18
CA SER A 550 0.86 -11.77 20.15
C SER A 550 0.11 -12.69 19.16
N LEU A 551 -1.11 -12.29 18.79
CA LEU A 551 -1.96 -13.02 17.86
C LEU A 551 -1.89 -12.40 16.44
N LYS A 552 -1.55 -13.22 15.45
CA LYS A 552 -1.62 -12.87 14.02
C LYS A 552 -2.75 -13.66 13.37
N VAL A 553 -3.75 -13.00 12.80
CA VAL A 553 -4.89 -13.64 12.14
C VAL A 553 -4.81 -13.40 10.64
N THR A 554 -5.00 -14.43 9.84
CA THR A 554 -5.02 -14.39 8.37
C THR A 554 -6.36 -14.87 7.84
N GLY A 555 -6.83 -14.27 6.74
CA GLY A 555 -8.05 -14.65 6.04
C GLY A 555 -9.18 -13.62 6.13
N ALA A 556 -9.80 -13.33 4.98
CA ALA A 556 -10.87 -12.32 4.86
C ALA A 556 -12.10 -12.64 5.76
N SER A 557 -12.39 -13.92 5.97
CA SER A 557 -13.50 -14.33 6.84
C SER A 557 -13.26 -14.02 8.31
N LEU A 558 -12.01 -13.99 8.77
CA LEU A 558 -11.65 -13.67 10.15
C LEU A 558 -11.36 -12.17 10.37
N ARG A 559 -11.06 -11.41 9.30
CA ARG A 559 -10.56 -10.03 9.38
C ARG A 559 -11.42 -8.99 8.65
N SER A 560 -12.68 -9.30 8.33
CA SER A 560 -13.54 -8.36 7.59
C SER A 560 -13.69 -7.03 8.33
N ARG A 561 -13.34 -5.92 7.66
CA ARG A 561 -13.54 -4.56 8.18
C ARG A 561 -15.01 -4.17 8.31
N ALA A 562 -15.88 -4.83 7.57
CA ALA A 562 -17.33 -4.60 7.63
C ALA A 562 -17.99 -5.37 8.79
N MET A 563 -17.23 -6.20 9.52
CA MET A 563 -17.71 -6.93 10.68
C MET A 563 -17.76 -6.00 11.89
N GLU A 564 -18.77 -6.15 12.72
CA GLU A 564 -18.92 -5.42 13.97
C GLU A 564 -17.73 -5.70 14.92
N PRO A 565 -17.28 -4.71 15.69
CA PRO A 565 -16.15 -4.87 16.62
C PRO A 565 -16.29 -6.04 17.60
N CYS A 566 -17.49 -6.25 18.17
CA CYS A 566 -17.73 -7.35 19.14
C CYS A 566 -17.46 -8.75 18.52
N PHE A 567 -17.76 -8.96 17.23
CA PHE A 567 -17.47 -10.24 16.57
C PHE A 567 -16.00 -10.38 16.18
N ARG A 568 -15.30 -9.28 15.88
CA ARG A 568 -13.83 -9.31 15.67
C ARG A 568 -13.10 -9.67 16.95
N GLU A 569 -13.54 -9.13 18.08
CA GLU A 569 -13.01 -9.45 19.40
C GLU A 569 -13.26 -10.92 19.74
N LEU A 570 -14.49 -11.40 19.54
CA LEU A 570 -14.84 -12.82 19.72
C LEU A 570 -13.92 -13.73 18.90
N ILE A 571 -13.66 -13.41 17.62
CA ILE A 571 -12.74 -14.19 16.78
C ILE A 571 -11.35 -14.25 17.40
N ALA A 572 -10.81 -13.09 17.78
CA ALA A 572 -9.45 -13.04 18.33
C ALA A 572 -9.32 -13.81 19.63
N GLU A 573 -10.29 -13.67 20.52
CA GLU A 573 -10.30 -14.36 21.82
C GLU A 573 -10.55 -15.86 21.67
N THR A 574 -11.50 -16.27 20.83
CA THR A 574 -11.74 -17.68 20.52
C THR A 574 -10.50 -18.35 19.93
N ALA A 575 -9.84 -17.70 18.94
CA ALA A 575 -8.61 -18.24 18.37
C ALA A 575 -7.51 -18.39 19.43
N ARG A 576 -7.34 -17.39 20.30
CA ARG A 576 -6.36 -17.44 21.40
C ARG A 576 -6.66 -18.55 22.40
N SER A 577 -7.93 -18.67 22.84
CA SER A 577 -8.34 -19.68 23.79
C SER A 577 -8.16 -21.10 23.23
N LEU A 578 -8.58 -21.34 21.99
CA LEU A 578 -8.40 -22.64 21.34
C LEU A 578 -6.90 -23.00 21.17
N MET A 579 -6.07 -22.03 20.78
CA MET A 579 -4.63 -22.23 20.74
C MET A 579 -3.97 -22.39 22.12
N ASN A 580 -4.64 -22.09 23.22
CA ASN A 580 -4.20 -22.35 24.58
C ASN A 580 -4.90 -23.58 25.19
N GLU A 581 -5.60 -24.37 24.39
CA GLU A 581 -6.34 -25.56 24.82
C GLU A 581 -7.46 -25.25 25.84
N ASP A 582 -7.91 -24.01 25.84
CA ASP A 582 -8.92 -23.48 26.78
C ASP A 582 -10.25 -23.25 26.05
N VAL A 583 -10.94 -24.35 25.73
CA VAL A 583 -12.25 -24.32 25.09
C VAL A 583 -13.30 -23.67 25.98
N GLU A 584 -13.15 -23.79 27.31
CA GLU A 584 -14.12 -23.25 28.26
C GLU A 584 -14.11 -21.72 28.27
N SER A 585 -12.94 -21.08 28.25
CA SER A 585 -12.86 -19.63 28.08
C SER A 585 -13.47 -19.14 26.76
N ALA A 586 -13.27 -19.86 25.65
CA ALA A 586 -13.90 -19.52 24.39
C ALA A 586 -15.43 -19.63 24.50
N ARG A 587 -15.91 -20.68 25.13
CA ARG A 587 -17.33 -20.92 25.39
C ARG A 587 -17.94 -19.84 26.29
N GLU A 588 -17.30 -19.50 27.37
CA GLU A 588 -17.75 -18.44 28.30
C GLU A 588 -17.92 -17.10 27.55
N ARG A 589 -16.94 -16.71 26.75
CA ARG A 589 -17.01 -15.48 25.94
C ARG A 589 -18.17 -15.51 24.94
N TYR A 590 -18.44 -16.64 24.31
CA TYR A 590 -19.57 -16.82 23.42
C TYR A 590 -20.90 -16.56 24.16
N PHE A 591 -21.08 -17.12 25.36
CA PHE A 591 -22.29 -16.93 26.16
C PHE A 591 -22.42 -15.51 26.69
N VAL A 592 -21.34 -14.91 27.19
CA VAL A 592 -21.32 -13.51 27.66
C VAL A 592 -21.75 -12.56 26.55
N LEU A 593 -21.22 -12.75 25.34
CA LEU A 593 -21.62 -11.93 24.19
C LEU A 593 -23.10 -12.16 23.80
N ALA A 594 -23.57 -13.40 23.86
CA ALA A 594 -24.97 -13.72 23.58
C ALA A 594 -25.93 -13.05 24.57
N GLU A 595 -25.59 -13.05 25.88
CA GLU A 595 -26.36 -12.35 26.93
C GLU A 595 -26.36 -10.84 26.68
N SER A 596 -25.18 -10.25 26.45
CA SER A 596 -25.06 -8.82 26.17
C SER A 596 -25.85 -8.36 24.94
N ILE A 597 -25.93 -9.21 23.89
CA ILE A 597 -26.79 -8.95 22.70
C ILE A 597 -28.26 -8.98 23.11
N ARG A 598 -28.70 -9.99 23.87
CA ARG A 598 -30.09 -10.15 24.29
C ARG A 598 -30.58 -9.02 25.17
N GLU A 599 -29.73 -8.58 26.11
CA GLU A 599 -30.01 -7.49 27.03
C GLU A 599 -29.83 -6.09 26.42
N GLN A 600 -29.33 -6.04 25.17
CA GLN A 600 -28.95 -4.79 24.50
C GLN A 600 -28.02 -3.92 25.37
N SER A 601 -27.12 -4.57 26.11
CA SER A 601 -26.18 -3.91 27.02
C SER A 601 -24.87 -3.49 26.35
N LEU A 602 -24.64 -3.93 25.09
CA LEU A 602 -23.47 -3.55 24.30
C LEU A 602 -23.52 -2.06 23.95
N PRO A 603 -22.39 -1.35 24.02
CA PRO A 603 -22.29 0.01 23.47
C PRO A 603 -22.48 -0.02 21.96
N ILE A 604 -23.04 1.05 21.39
CA ILE A 604 -23.34 1.12 19.95
C ILE A 604 -22.10 0.88 19.08
N GLU A 605 -20.93 1.34 19.53
CA GLU A 605 -19.66 1.16 18.84
C GLU A 605 -19.33 -0.32 18.65
N ALA A 606 -19.71 -1.19 19.57
CA ALA A 606 -19.44 -2.64 19.52
C ALA A 606 -20.26 -3.35 18.43
N ILE A 607 -21.44 -2.83 18.07
CA ILE A 607 -22.34 -3.41 17.08
C ILE A 607 -22.44 -2.59 15.77
N THR A 608 -21.62 -1.55 15.65
CA THR A 608 -21.58 -0.68 14.46
C THR A 608 -20.87 -1.35 13.29
N GLN A 609 -21.53 -1.38 12.14
CA GLN A 609 -20.91 -1.66 10.85
C GLN A 609 -20.41 -0.34 10.23
N THR A 610 -19.13 -0.24 9.99
CA THR A 610 -18.56 0.89 9.24
C THR A 610 -18.59 0.60 7.75
N ILE A 611 -19.35 1.37 6.99
CA ILE A 611 -19.55 1.17 5.55
C ILE A 611 -19.06 2.40 4.78
N ARG A 612 -18.46 2.17 3.62
CA ARG A 612 -18.12 3.23 2.65
C ARG A 612 -19.03 3.07 1.43
N PRO A 613 -20.07 3.89 1.27
CA PRO A 613 -20.98 3.80 0.13
C PRO A 613 -20.24 3.95 -1.20
N ARG A 614 -20.44 3.01 -2.12
CA ARG A 614 -19.99 3.01 -3.51
C ARG A 614 -21.14 2.50 -4.38
N GLU A 615 -21.18 2.86 -5.67
CA GLU A 615 -22.21 2.36 -6.58
C GLU A 615 -22.34 0.83 -6.55
N SER A 616 -21.19 0.12 -6.55
CA SER A 616 -21.17 -1.34 -6.46
C SER A 616 -21.75 -1.87 -5.13
N THR A 617 -21.54 -1.16 -4.03
CA THR A 617 -22.08 -1.52 -2.71
C THR A 617 -23.58 -1.32 -2.67
N LEU A 618 -24.10 -0.26 -3.26
CA LEU A 618 -25.53 0.04 -3.30
C LEU A 618 -26.30 -0.95 -4.17
N ASN A 619 -25.71 -1.39 -5.26
CA ASN A 619 -26.33 -2.39 -6.14
C ASN A 619 -26.46 -3.78 -5.49
N SER A 620 -25.58 -4.11 -4.53
CA SER A 620 -25.56 -5.41 -3.85
C SER A 620 -26.27 -5.43 -2.48
N ARG A 621 -26.55 -4.27 -1.87
CA ARG A 621 -27.10 -4.15 -0.50
C ARG A 621 -28.40 -3.33 -0.51
N VAL A 622 -29.52 -3.97 -0.90
CA VAL A 622 -30.84 -3.32 -1.04
C VAL A 622 -31.30 -2.60 0.24
N LYS A 623 -31.12 -3.21 1.41
CA LYS A 623 -31.51 -2.64 2.72
C LYS A 623 -30.70 -1.35 3.03
N LEU A 624 -29.40 -1.36 2.75
CA LEU A 624 -28.54 -0.18 2.93
C LEU A 624 -28.93 0.93 1.95
N LYS A 625 -29.18 0.57 0.69
CA LYS A 625 -29.62 1.54 -0.32
C LYS A 625 -30.89 2.27 0.12
N LYS A 626 -31.87 1.56 0.69
CA LYS A 626 -33.11 2.19 1.20
C LYS A 626 -32.84 3.24 2.28
N LEU A 627 -31.92 2.95 3.23
CA LEU A 627 -31.53 3.92 4.24
C LEU A 627 -30.88 5.16 3.59
N LEU A 628 -29.93 4.96 2.69
CA LEU A 628 -29.19 6.04 2.06
C LEU A 628 -30.07 6.92 1.15
N ASP A 629 -31.02 6.32 0.45
CA ASP A 629 -32.01 7.04 -0.38
C ASP A 629 -32.99 7.87 0.48
N SER A 630 -33.29 7.44 1.72
CA SER A 630 -34.17 8.16 2.64
C SER A 630 -33.53 9.36 3.34
N ALA A 631 -32.19 9.45 3.36
CA ALA A 631 -31.44 10.50 4.02
C ALA A 631 -30.31 11.07 3.12
N PRO A 632 -30.64 11.70 1.99
CA PRO A 632 -29.65 12.09 0.97
C PRO A 632 -28.64 13.16 1.42
N GLY A 633 -28.90 13.84 2.54
CA GLY A 633 -27.97 14.83 3.12
C GLY A 633 -27.04 14.28 4.20
N ALA A 634 -27.31 13.08 4.71
CA ALA A 634 -26.59 12.50 5.84
C ALA A 634 -25.31 11.72 5.45
N TRP A 635 -24.98 11.63 4.17
CA TRP A 635 -23.83 10.87 3.69
C TRP A 635 -23.33 11.36 2.33
N LYS A 636 -22.06 11.03 2.00
CA LYS A 636 -21.48 11.28 0.66
C LYS A 636 -20.81 10.01 0.13
N PHE A 637 -20.74 9.87 -1.20
CA PHE A 637 -20.00 8.77 -1.83
C PHE A 637 -18.52 8.79 -1.41
N GLY A 638 -18.04 7.63 -0.93
CA GLY A 638 -16.65 7.49 -0.50
C GLY A 638 -16.40 7.89 0.96
N GLU A 639 -17.33 8.54 1.63
CA GLU A 639 -17.31 8.81 3.07
C GLU A 639 -17.63 7.55 3.87
N ARG A 640 -17.13 7.45 5.10
CA ARG A 640 -17.46 6.33 6.00
C ARG A 640 -18.66 6.72 6.85
N ILE A 641 -19.63 5.84 6.87
CA ILE A 641 -20.81 5.95 7.71
C ILE A 641 -20.88 4.78 8.69
N GLY A 642 -21.28 5.05 9.92
CA GLY A 642 -21.65 4.04 10.91
C GLY A 642 -23.11 3.67 10.77
N VAL A 643 -23.41 2.38 10.64
CA VAL A 643 -24.78 1.89 10.61
C VAL A 643 -24.91 0.64 11.49
N TYR A 644 -26.11 0.40 11.97
CA TYR A 644 -26.47 -0.86 12.67
C TYR A 644 -27.74 -1.45 12.06
N GLU A 645 -27.98 -2.72 12.24
CA GLU A 645 -29.21 -3.36 11.82
C GLU A 645 -30.30 -3.14 12.87
N HIS A 646 -31.35 -2.41 12.49
CA HIS A 646 -32.47 -2.04 13.34
C HIS A 646 -33.47 -3.22 13.49
N GLU A 647 -34.21 -3.26 14.58
CA GLU A 647 -35.21 -4.33 14.87
C GLU A 647 -36.24 -4.52 13.79
N SER A 648 -36.58 -3.48 13.02
CA SER A 648 -37.47 -3.58 11.85
C SER A 648 -36.88 -4.36 10.67
N GLY A 649 -35.62 -4.81 10.76
CA GLY A 649 -34.91 -5.57 9.74
C GLY A 649 -34.26 -4.69 8.64
N GLY A 650 -34.26 -3.35 8.78
CA GLY A 650 -33.52 -2.40 7.97
C GLY A 650 -32.18 -2.00 8.62
N TYR A 651 -31.42 -1.13 7.93
CA TYR A 651 -30.31 -0.41 8.54
C TYR A 651 -30.76 0.95 9.08
N GLU A 652 -30.07 1.44 10.12
CA GLU A 652 -30.21 2.78 10.67
C GLU A 652 -28.84 3.37 10.95
N PHE A 653 -28.73 4.72 10.96
CA PHE A 653 -27.50 5.41 11.32
C PHE A 653 -27.24 5.32 12.83
N VAL A 654 -25.97 5.22 13.22
CA VAL A 654 -25.58 5.05 14.64
C VAL A 654 -26.01 6.20 15.54
N GLU A 655 -26.13 7.41 15.00
CA GLU A 655 -26.59 8.63 15.68
C GLU A 655 -28.06 8.50 16.14
N ASN A 656 -28.82 7.65 15.49
CA ASN A 656 -30.24 7.43 15.77
C ASN A 656 -30.49 6.28 16.76
N TYR A 657 -29.45 5.59 17.24
CA TYR A 657 -29.55 4.41 18.09
C TYR A 657 -30.35 4.65 19.38
N ARG A 658 -31.35 3.79 19.66
CA ARG A 658 -32.26 3.85 20.84
C ARG A 658 -32.35 2.54 21.61
N ARG A 659 -31.30 1.69 21.55
CA ARG A 659 -31.33 0.28 22.02
C ARG A 659 -32.38 -0.57 21.28
N ASP A 660 -32.46 -0.40 19.99
CA ASP A 660 -33.39 -0.99 19.04
C ASP A 660 -32.70 -1.82 17.96
N ALA A 661 -31.52 -2.35 18.30
CA ALA A 661 -30.77 -3.24 17.42
C ALA A 661 -31.53 -4.58 17.21
N ASN A 662 -31.39 -5.15 16.04
CA ASN A 662 -31.99 -6.44 15.68
C ASN A 662 -31.28 -7.59 16.40
N ILE A 663 -31.78 -7.97 17.58
CA ILE A 663 -31.27 -9.05 18.43
C ILE A 663 -31.15 -10.35 17.64
N THR A 664 -32.18 -10.72 16.85
CA THR A 664 -32.20 -11.98 16.08
C THR A 664 -31.05 -12.00 15.06
N ALA A 665 -30.87 -10.91 14.32
CA ALA A 665 -29.80 -10.81 13.32
C ALA A 665 -28.41 -10.82 13.97
N LEU A 666 -28.24 -10.22 15.14
CA LEU A 666 -26.97 -10.24 15.90
C LEU A 666 -26.66 -11.65 16.43
N LEU A 667 -27.67 -12.38 16.97
CA LEU A 667 -27.50 -13.77 17.44
C LEU A 667 -27.20 -14.73 16.27
N ASP A 668 -27.84 -14.57 15.12
CA ASP A 668 -27.51 -15.34 13.92
C ASP A 668 -26.06 -15.06 13.48
N ARG A 669 -25.62 -13.79 13.46
CA ARG A 669 -24.22 -13.46 13.18
C ARG A 669 -23.24 -13.97 14.22
N LEU A 670 -23.62 -14.01 15.49
CA LEU A 670 -22.83 -14.63 16.55
C LEU A 670 -22.57 -16.11 16.19
N LYS A 671 -23.64 -16.86 15.85
CA LYS A 671 -23.51 -18.26 15.44
C LYS A 671 -22.66 -18.41 14.17
N ASP A 672 -22.90 -17.60 13.12
CA ASP A 672 -22.14 -17.62 11.88
C ASP A 672 -20.65 -17.26 12.10
N THR A 673 -20.35 -16.45 13.11
CA THR A 673 -18.98 -16.07 13.46
C THR A 673 -18.25 -17.24 14.11
N ILE A 674 -18.88 -17.92 15.07
CA ILE A 674 -18.26 -19.04 15.76
C ILE A 674 -18.18 -20.29 14.87
N GLU A 675 -19.09 -20.49 13.94
CA GLU A 675 -19.08 -21.59 12.96
C GLU A 675 -17.77 -21.65 12.15
N ARG A 676 -17.06 -20.55 12.03
CA ARG A 676 -15.76 -20.48 11.35
C ARG A 676 -14.69 -21.34 12.03
N PHE A 677 -14.88 -21.65 13.31
CA PHE A 677 -13.97 -22.46 14.12
C PHE A 677 -14.37 -23.93 14.21
N ARG A 678 -15.40 -24.38 13.50
CA ARG A 678 -15.92 -25.77 13.57
C ARG A 678 -14.81 -26.82 13.34
N GLY A 679 -13.95 -26.58 12.35
CA GLY A 679 -12.80 -27.48 12.07
C GLY A 679 -11.64 -27.44 13.08
N ALA A 680 -11.76 -26.61 14.13
CA ALA A 680 -10.76 -26.52 15.18
C ALA A 680 -10.94 -27.53 16.31
N LEU A 681 -12.11 -28.16 16.41
CA LEU A 681 -12.44 -29.11 17.44
C LEU A 681 -12.57 -30.53 16.87
N GLU A 682 -12.41 -31.55 17.72
CA GLU A 682 -12.35 -32.97 17.31
C GLU A 682 -13.55 -33.47 16.52
N SER A 683 -14.73 -32.95 16.78
CA SER A 683 -15.95 -33.33 16.08
C SER A 683 -17.01 -32.23 16.08
N ASP A 684 -17.94 -32.34 15.13
CA ASP A 684 -19.12 -31.47 15.07
C ASP A 684 -19.97 -31.55 16.33
N ALA A 685 -20.05 -32.70 16.98
CA ALA A 685 -20.82 -32.90 18.21
C ALA A 685 -20.18 -32.12 19.38
N VAL A 686 -18.88 -32.13 19.49
CA VAL A 686 -18.13 -31.34 20.50
C VAL A 686 -18.32 -29.85 20.24
N PHE A 687 -18.22 -29.44 18.97
CA PHE A 687 -18.42 -28.04 18.59
C PHE A 687 -19.85 -27.56 18.94
N ASP A 688 -20.87 -28.30 18.56
CA ASP A 688 -22.27 -27.92 18.79
C ASP A 688 -22.65 -27.92 20.30
N ALA A 689 -21.99 -28.75 21.08
CA ALA A 689 -22.13 -28.75 22.55
C ALA A 689 -21.42 -27.54 23.19
N ALA A 690 -20.24 -27.16 22.69
CA ALA A 690 -19.51 -26.00 23.16
C ALA A 690 -20.22 -24.68 22.75
N PHE A 691 -20.73 -24.60 21.54
CA PHE A 691 -21.28 -23.38 20.92
C PHE A 691 -22.69 -23.63 20.37
N PRO A 692 -23.70 -23.91 21.24
CA PRO A 692 -25.07 -24.17 20.77
C PRO A 692 -25.65 -22.92 20.11
N ARG A 693 -26.64 -23.13 19.23
CA ARG A 693 -27.38 -22.00 18.66
C ARG A 693 -28.23 -21.32 19.73
N ILE A 694 -28.00 -20.02 19.94
CA ILE A 694 -28.74 -19.19 20.88
C ILE A 694 -29.73 -18.32 20.12
N THR A 695 -30.97 -18.29 20.57
CA THR A 695 -32.07 -17.44 20.08
C THR A 695 -32.55 -16.51 21.20
N ALA A 696 -33.41 -15.57 20.88
CA ALA A 696 -34.04 -14.71 21.88
C ALA A 696 -34.83 -15.50 22.98
N GLN A 697 -35.35 -16.69 22.62
CA GLN A 697 -36.14 -17.56 23.53
C GLN A 697 -35.28 -18.66 24.19
N THR A 698 -33.98 -18.79 23.87
CA THR A 698 -33.14 -19.85 24.46
C THR A 698 -33.06 -19.68 25.99
N ASN A 699 -33.28 -20.77 26.74
CA ASN A 699 -33.01 -20.77 28.16
C ASN A 699 -31.49 -20.86 28.36
N MET A 700 -30.88 -19.75 28.82
CA MET A 700 -29.43 -19.61 28.93
C MET A 700 -28.84 -20.52 30.01
N ASP A 701 -29.54 -20.73 31.13
CA ASP A 701 -29.06 -21.58 32.22
C ASP A 701 -28.93 -23.03 31.75
N LEU A 702 -29.98 -23.56 31.06
CA LEU A 702 -29.94 -24.89 30.48
C LEU A 702 -28.93 -25.04 29.35
N ALA A 703 -28.66 -23.97 28.58
CA ALA A 703 -27.65 -23.98 27.55
C ALA A 703 -26.21 -23.97 28.12
N LYS A 704 -26.02 -23.29 29.25
CA LYS A 704 -24.72 -23.25 29.96
C LYS A 704 -24.45 -24.55 30.75
N GLU A 705 -25.47 -25.25 31.24
CA GLU A 705 -25.33 -26.52 31.98
C GLU A 705 -24.84 -27.69 31.13
N LYS A 706 -25.06 -27.67 29.83
CA LYS A 706 -24.56 -28.71 28.91
C LYS A 706 -23.05 -28.56 28.71
N LYS A 707 -22.25 -29.16 29.60
CA LYS A 707 -20.76 -29.19 29.48
C LYS A 707 -20.32 -30.28 28.53
N PRO A 708 -19.57 -29.97 27.47
CA PRO A 708 -19.02 -30.99 26.57
C PRO A 708 -17.68 -31.56 26.99
N VAL A 709 -17.02 -31.00 28.01
CA VAL A 709 -15.55 -31.02 28.10
C VAL A 709 -14.96 -32.07 29.06
N GLU A 710 -15.74 -32.61 29.99
CA GLU A 710 -15.18 -33.57 30.98
C GLU A 710 -15.14 -35.04 30.53
N GLN A 711 -15.66 -35.36 29.35
CA GLN A 711 -15.75 -36.78 28.88
C GLN A 711 -15.04 -37.10 27.57
N LEU A 712 -14.46 -36.13 26.87
CA LEU A 712 -13.79 -36.36 25.58
C LEU A 712 -12.37 -35.81 25.67
N GLY A 713 -11.38 -36.69 25.55
CA GLY A 713 -9.97 -36.29 25.49
C GLY A 713 -9.74 -35.24 24.41
N LEU A 714 -9.50 -34.02 24.83
CA LEU A 714 -9.19 -32.89 23.97
C LEU A 714 -7.72 -33.02 23.56
N PHE A 715 -7.44 -33.17 22.30
CA PHE A 715 -6.11 -33.25 21.68
C PHE A 715 -5.47 -34.64 21.64
N GLY A 716 -5.73 -35.38 20.52
CA GLY A 716 -4.96 -36.55 20.07
C GLY A 716 -3.77 -36.16 19.20
#